data_63397dd1823353fa732ecbf4d7e297d7
#
_entry.id   63397dd1823353fa732ecbf4d7e297d7
#
_cell.length_a   1.000
_cell.length_b   1.000
_cell.length_c   1.000
_cell.angle_alpha   90.00
_cell.angle_beta   90.00
_cell.angle_gamma   90.00
#
_symmetry.space_group_name_H-M   'P 1'
#
loop_
_entity.id
_entity.type
_entity.pdbx_description
1 polymer ?
#
loop_
_entity_poly.entity_id
_entity_poly.type
_entity_poly.pdbx_seq_one_letter_code
_entity_poly.pdbx_strand_id
1 'polypeptide(L)'
;MKRLGSVLIALFFVGTLSISAQTKYTIQADQAYEAQLYAQAAELYKKASTKEKDRQIKEEITWRMAECYRMMGDWRKAEGYYNRAIKRRYPNPEAKLYLADMLKAQGEYDEAIVAYEDYRAAAPSDPRGREGVESCKAALEWIETPSRYELENLRDFNTRENDFAPAWGDKDQTSIIFTSQREEGAGKDVDGWTNQGFMDLYETHEERKKRGGRRSRSGAENEAPTWSVPAPLPAEINTKAHEGFASVNERGNMMFFTRCENQKNSGFMGCRIYMARKKGKTWGEPELVNVNVDSLASIGHPFLIDDETMIIAADLGDEGGRDLYKLTYERRGRTWGTPENLGSTINTVGFEGYPFIQGDYLYFTSDGHPGMGAWDIFRAKINPDGTYGEVENMKSPINSNSDDFAIIFKGDEPEVGYMTSNRDGGRGGDDIYAVRLKPLLFALQGVVTDTKTGRTLDRVTVKLVGSDGAALEATTDETGAYFFGADQLAEGVNYTLNFEAKDYLTKSGSVTSVGIPLSAFEETTDGFLHTLVMNKELDPIRKPIVLPKIEYDFNSAELRPEAMESLDGLVEVLEDNPNITIELRSHTDHIGSDPANQQLSQRRAQSCVDYLIENGIASDRLIAVGMGEKEPFVIDESYEGPDYLESGDRLTEAFINRLKRDNGEEADEIARQLNRRTDFRVKSRNYVPKNQ
;
A
#
# COMPACT_ATOMS: atom_id res chain seq x y z
N MET A 1 -12.35 34.23 71.55
CA MET A 1 -13.55 33.71 72.24
C MET A 1 -14.14 32.59 71.40
N LYS A 2 -14.19 31.48 72.03
CA LYS A 2 -14.78 30.16 71.77
C LYS A 2 -15.10 29.79 70.29
N ARG A 3 -14.25 28.88 69.77
CA ARG A 3 -14.49 28.05 68.56
C ARG A 3 -15.43 26.90 68.93
N LEU A 4 -16.51 26.74 68.18
CA LEU A 4 -17.30 25.50 68.17
C LEU A 4 -16.77 24.67 66.99
N GLY A 5 -16.21 23.50 67.29
CA GLY A 5 -15.86 22.49 66.30
C GLY A 5 -17.09 21.62 66.02
N SER A 6 -17.41 21.49 64.73
CA SER A 6 -18.41 20.52 64.26
C SER A 6 -17.68 19.19 64.00
N VAL A 7 -17.99 18.19 64.80
CA VAL A 7 -17.57 16.79 64.58
C VAL A 7 -18.54 16.20 63.58
N LEU A 8 -18.03 15.89 62.40
CA LEU A 8 -18.72 15.04 61.42
C LEU A 8 -18.52 13.59 61.83
N ILE A 9 -19.59 12.97 62.33
CA ILE A 9 -19.64 11.53 62.58
C ILE A 9 -19.92 10.87 61.21
N ALA A 10 -18.88 10.27 60.60
CA ALA A 10 -19.03 9.36 59.48
C ALA A 10 -19.63 8.05 60.01
N LEU A 11 -20.90 7.79 59.74
CA LEU A 11 -21.52 6.50 59.92
C LEU A 11 -20.91 5.50 58.94
N PHE A 12 -19.97 4.73 59.42
CA PHE A 12 -19.52 3.49 58.74
C PHE A 12 -20.69 2.51 58.81
N PHE A 13 -21.38 2.33 57.67
CA PHE A 13 -22.23 1.16 57.46
C PHE A 13 -21.29 -0.06 57.37
N VAL A 14 -21.01 -0.70 58.49
CA VAL A 14 -20.45 -2.04 58.52
C VAL A 14 -21.54 -3.00 58.09
N GLY A 15 -21.69 -3.17 56.77
CA GLY A 15 -22.36 -4.34 56.23
C GLY A 15 -21.54 -5.54 56.66
N THR A 16 -22.14 -6.39 57.50
CA THR A 16 -21.55 -7.73 57.81
C THR A 16 -21.62 -8.55 56.55
N LEU A 17 -20.59 -8.36 55.66
CA LEU A 17 -20.21 -9.33 54.66
C LEU A 17 -19.76 -10.57 55.45
N SER A 18 -20.55 -11.63 55.39
CA SER A 18 -20.12 -12.97 55.82
C SER A 18 -18.85 -13.26 55.04
N ILE A 19 -17.70 -13.10 55.67
CA ILE A 19 -16.43 -13.51 55.12
C ILE A 19 -16.49 -15.05 55.04
N SER A 20 -16.95 -15.54 53.90
CA SER A 20 -16.81 -16.93 53.54
C SER A 20 -15.31 -17.18 53.50
N ALA A 21 -14.82 -18.11 54.34
CA ALA A 21 -13.39 -18.40 54.40
C ALA A 21 -12.97 -19.01 53.05
N GLN A 22 -12.24 -18.23 52.27
CA GLN A 22 -11.60 -18.72 51.02
C GLN A 22 -10.78 -19.97 51.27
N THR A 23 -10.76 -20.90 50.34
CA THR A 23 -9.91 -22.09 50.46
C THR A 23 -8.44 -21.66 50.37
N LYS A 24 -7.53 -22.48 51.01
CA LYS A 24 -6.10 -22.26 50.90
C LYS A 24 -5.62 -22.10 49.45
N TYR A 25 -6.23 -22.83 48.51
CA TYR A 25 -5.87 -22.77 47.10
C TYR A 25 -6.32 -21.45 46.45
N THR A 26 -7.45 -20.89 46.83
CA THR A 26 -7.92 -19.58 46.38
C THR A 26 -6.95 -18.49 46.80
N ILE A 27 -6.55 -18.45 48.08
CA ILE A 27 -5.59 -17.46 48.58
C ILE A 27 -4.24 -17.57 47.85
N GLN A 28 -3.75 -18.80 47.65
CA GLN A 28 -2.50 -19.01 46.91
C GLN A 28 -2.59 -18.63 45.45
N ALA A 29 -3.74 -18.85 44.83
CA ALA A 29 -4.00 -18.45 43.42
C ALA A 29 -4.03 -16.93 43.28
N ASP A 30 -4.76 -16.22 44.18
CA ASP A 30 -4.78 -14.76 44.25
C ASP A 30 -3.39 -14.17 44.42
N GLN A 31 -2.58 -14.72 45.31
CA GLN A 31 -1.18 -14.30 45.52
C GLN A 31 -0.33 -14.50 44.25
N ALA A 32 -0.51 -15.63 43.56
CA ALA A 32 0.21 -15.89 42.31
C ALA A 32 -0.27 -14.93 41.20
N TYR A 33 -1.56 -14.65 41.11
CA TYR A 33 -2.14 -13.70 40.16
C TYR A 33 -1.61 -12.28 40.37
N GLU A 34 -1.66 -11.76 41.59
CA GLU A 34 -1.12 -10.44 41.96
C GLU A 34 0.41 -10.35 41.72
N ALA A 35 1.11 -11.50 41.84
CA ALA A 35 2.52 -11.60 41.46
C ALA A 35 2.74 -11.82 39.95
N GLN A 36 1.70 -11.72 39.11
CA GLN A 36 1.75 -11.91 37.67
C GLN A 36 2.27 -13.30 37.23
N LEU A 37 2.21 -14.29 38.10
CA LEU A 37 2.57 -15.68 37.79
C LEU A 37 1.35 -16.42 37.22
N TYR A 38 0.88 -15.98 36.03
CA TYR A 38 -0.44 -16.36 35.49
C TYR A 38 -0.58 -17.85 35.21
N ALA A 39 0.48 -18.51 34.72
CA ALA A 39 0.46 -19.97 34.53
C ALA A 39 0.30 -20.72 35.87
N GLN A 40 1.02 -20.30 36.92
CA GLN A 40 0.87 -20.86 38.28
C GLN A 40 -0.50 -20.53 38.86
N ALA A 41 -0.99 -19.30 38.69
CA ALA A 41 -2.29 -18.86 39.16
C ALA A 41 -3.40 -19.71 38.57
N ALA A 42 -3.39 -19.93 37.25
CA ALA A 42 -4.39 -20.73 36.54
C ALA A 42 -4.48 -22.17 37.08
N GLU A 43 -3.33 -22.83 37.32
CA GLU A 43 -3.32 -24.17 37.91
C GLU A 43 -3.83 -24.19 39.35
N LEU A 44 -3.55 -23.15 40.14
CA LEU A 44 -4.05 -23.03 41.52
C LEU A 44 -5.55 -22.73 41.54
N TYR A 45 -6.06 -21.82 40.63
CA TYR A 45 -7.49 -21.56 40.48
C TYR A 45 -8.26 -22.80 40.01
N LYS A 46 -7.69 -23.63 39.14
CA LYS A 46 -8.29 -24.91 38.75
C LYS A 46 -8.47 -25.84 39.95
N LYS A 47 -7.47 -25.92 40.86
CA LYS A 47 -7.57 -26.68 42.12
C LYS A 47 -8.58 -26.02 43.07
N ALA A 48 -8.58 -24.69 43.19
CA ALA A 48 -9.50 -23.94 44.03
C ALA A 48 -10.96 -24.15 43.59
N SER A 49 -11.26 -24.09 42.28
CA SER A 49 -12.61 -24.23 41.72
C SER A 49 -13.31 -25.52 42.13
N THR A 50 -12.55 -26.60 42.34
CA THR A 50 -13.07 -27.91 42.78
C THR A 50 -13.31 -27.99 44.29
N LYS A 51 -12.61 -27.19 45.10
CA LYS A 51 -12.65 -27.21 46.57
C LYS A 51 -13.58 -26.12 47.13
N GLU A 52 -13.70 -25.03 46.41
CA GLU A 52 -14.52 -23.89 46.82
C GLU A 52 -16.01 -24.31 46.83
N LYS A 53 -16.76 -23.84 47.84
CA LYS A 53 -18.21 -24.09 48.01
C LYS A 53 -19.04 -22.84 47.78
N ASP A 54 -18.45 -21.68 48.06
CA ASP A 54 -19.09 -20.39 47.84
C ASP A 54 -19.28 -20.10 46.38
N ARG A 55 -20.51 -19.73 46.03
CA ARG A 55 -20.89 -19.49 44.64
C ARG A 55 -20.20 -18.24 44.08
N GLN A 56 -20.15 -17.16 44.87
CA GLN A 56 -19.58 -15.88 44.42
C GLN A 56 -18.06 -16.03 44.18
N ILE A 57 -17.39 -16.71 45.10
CA ILE A 57 -15.94 -16.99 44.94
C ILE A 57 -15.67 -17.89 43.73
N LYS A 58 -16.58 -18.84 43.44
CA LYS A 58 -16.45 -19.65 42.19
C LYS A 58 -16.66 -18.83 40.92
N GLU A 59 -17.52 -17.85 40.93
CA GLU A 59 -17.71 -16.93 39.80
C GLU A 59 -16.47 -16.07 39.61
N GLU A 60 -15.90 -15.53 40.69
CA GLU A 60 -14.65 -14.81 40.68
C GLU A 60 -13.48 -15.69 40.17
N ILE A 61 -13.31 -16.91 40.67
CA ILE A 61 -12.31 -17.86 40.16
C ILE A 61 -12.48 -18.08 38.65
N THR A 62 -13.72 -18.19 38.15
CA THR A 62 -13.98 -18.38 36.71
C THR A 62 -13.48 -17.18 35.90
N TRP A 63 -13.75 -15.96 36.37
CA TRP A 63 -13.22 -14.73 35.79
C TRP A 63 -11.70 -14.67 35.82
N ARG A 64 -11.08 -14.89 37.01
CA ARG A 64 -9.62 -14.88 37.17
C ARG A 64 -8.92 -15.92 36.27
N MET A 65 -9.57 -17.07 36.05
CA MET A 65 -9.04 -18.06 35.09
C MET A 65 -9.10 -17.55 33.66
N ALA A 66 -10.15 -16.83 33.25
CA ALA A 66 -10.22 -16.19 31.94
C ALA A 66 -9.06 -15.19 31.78
N GLU A 67 -8.87 -14.32 32.78
CA GLU A 67 -7.79 -13.35 32.81
C GLU A 67 -6.40 -14.00 32.72
N CYS A 68 -6.15 -15.07 33.48
CA CYS A 68 -4.87 -15.79 33.40
C CYS A 68 -4.60 -16.29 31.97
N TYR A 69 -5.60 -16.90 31.31
CA TYR A 69 -5.44 -17.40 29.95
C TYR A 69 -5.31 -16.28 28.93
N ARG A 70 -6.03 -15.16 29.09
CA ARG A 70 -5.87 -13.96 28.27
C ARG A 70 -4.45 -13.40 28.38
N MET A 71 -3.94 -13.26 29.59
CA MET A 71 -2.59 -12.76 29.84
C MET A 71 -1.47 -13.71 29.33
N MET A 72 -1.79 -14.98 29.12
CA MET A 72 -0.88 -15.97 28.52
C MET A 72 -1.05 -16.09 26.99
N GLY A 73 -1.95 -15.34 26.34
CA GLY A 73 -2.21 -15.46 24.92
C GLY A 73 -3.00 -16.72 24.50
N ASP A 74 -3.59 -17.46 25.46
CA ASP A 74 -4.40 -18.66 25.15
C ASP A 74 -5.87 -18.25 24.92
N TRP A 75 -6.10 -17.64 23.75
CA TRP A 75 -7.36 -17.02 23.38
C TRP A 75 -8.54 -17.98 23.48
N ARG A 76 -8.39 -19.23 23.02
CA ARG A 76 -9.44 -20.27 23.05
C ARG A 76 -9.87 -20.64 24.47
N LYS A 77 -8.90 -20.78 25.40
CA LYS A 77 -9.23 -21.06 26.80
C LYS A 77 -9.85 -19.84 27.46
N ALA A 78 -9.30 -18.66 27.24
CA ALA A 78 -9.84 -17.41 27.75
C ALA A 78 -11.31 -17.23 27.34
N GLU A 79 -11.63 -17.34 26.05
CA GLU A 79 -13.00 -17.33 25.49
C GLU A 79 -13.90 -18.30 26.24
N GLY A 80 -13.50 -19.57 26.38
CA GLY A 80 -14.28 -20.59 27.07
C GLY A 80 -14.59 -20.23 28.51
N TYR A 81 -13.70 -19.52 29.22
CA TYR A 81 -13.92 -19.07 30.61
C TYR A 81 -14.74 -17.78 30.66
N TYR A 82 -14.56 -16.80 29.77
CA TYR A 82 -15.43 -15.62 29.68
C TYR A 82 -16.87 -16.00 29.37
N ASN A 83 -17.10 -16.90 28.40
CA ASN A 83 -18.41 -17.46 28.12
C ASN A 83 -19.09 -18.09 29.32
N ARG A 84 -18.31 -18.81 30.19
CA ARG A 84 -18.84 -19.38 31.44
C ARG A 84 -19.16 -18.29 32.46
N ALA A 85 -18.33 -17.25 32.60
CA ALA A 85 -18.58 -16.13 33.49
C ALA A 85 -19.89 -15.39 33.09
N ILE A 86 -20.05 -15.07 31.79
CA ILE A 86 -21.26 -14.40 31.26
C ILE A 86 -22.51 -15.27 31.50
N LYS A 87 -22.46 -16.57 31.20
CA LYS A 87 -23.60 -17.50 31.43
C LYS A 87 -24.00 -17.58 32.92
N ARG A 88 -23.05 -17.37 33.82
CA ARG A 88 -23.29 -17.30 35.26
C ARG A 88 -23.66 -15.92 35.76
N ARG A 89 -23.79 -14.93 34.86
CA ARG A 89 -24.12 -13.53 35.15
C ARG A 89 -23.10 -12.85 36.05
N TYR A 90 -21.80 -13.09 35.76
CA TYR A 90 -20.71 -12.36 36.43
C TYR A 90 -20.91 -10.86 36.26
N PRO A 91 -20.81 -10.06 37.35
CA PRO A 91 -21.32 -8.68 37.36
C PRO A 91 -20.45 -7.70 36.53
N ASN A 92 -19.16 -7.99 36.28
CA ASN A 92 -18.30 -7.10 35.52
C ASN A 92 -18.65 -7.18 34.04
N PRO A 93 -19.08 -6.07 33.39
CA PRO A 93 -19.42 -6.03 31.96
C PRO A 93 -18.20 -6.31 31.05
N GLU A 94 -16.97 -6.08 31.52
CA GLU A 94 -15.74 -6.35 30.74
C GLU A 94 -15.59 -7.82 30.33
N ALA A 95 -16.30 -8.73 31.01
CA ALA A 95 -16.37 -10.12 30.55
C ALA A 95 -16.86 -10.26 29.09
N LYS A 96 -17.77 -9.35 28.67
CA LYS A 96 -18.27 -9.32 27.30
C LYS A 96 -17.28 -8.65 26.34
N LEU A 97 -16.58 -7.61 26.81
CA LEU A 97 -15.53 -6.95 26.03
C LEU A 97 -14.42 -7.95 25.72
N TYR A 98 -13.85 -8.57 26.76
CA TYR A 98 -12.73 -9.51 26.55
C TYR A 98 -13.19 -10.79 25.83
N LEU A 99 -14.47 -11.20 25.92
CA LEU A 99 -14.99 -12.23 25.03
C LEU A 99 -14.92 -11.81 23.56
N ALA A 100 -15.32 -10.57 23.25
CA ALA A 100 -15.25 -10.05 21.89
C ALA A 100 -13.81 -9.94 21.39
N ASP A 101 -12.87 -9.50 22.25
CA ASP A 101 -11.44 -9.47 21.94
C ASP A 101 -10.90 -10.87 21.61
N MET A 102 -11.31 -11.91 22.39
CA MET A 102 -10.89 -13.29 22.11
C MET A 102 -11.45 -13.83 20.80
N LEU A 103 -12.68 -13.45 20.42
CA LEU A 103 -13.28 -13.83 19.14
C LEU A 103 -12.57 -13.12 17.98
N LYS A 104 -12.28 -11.81 18.13
CA LYS A 104 -11.50 -11.04 17.16
C LYS A 104 -10.12 -11.67 16.94
N ALA A 105 -9.39 -11.99 18.00
CA ALA A 105 -8.07 -12.64 17.94
C ALA A 105 -8.09 -14.05 17.33
N GLN A 106 -9.27 -14.66 17.16
CA GLN A 106 -9.46 -15.94 16.47
C GLN A 106 -9.97 -15.77 15.04
N GLY A 107 -10.19 -14.52 14.57
CA GLY A 107 -10.73 -14.22 13.25
C GLY A 107 -12.24 -14.40 13.12
N GLU A 108 -12.93 -14.63 14.23
CA GLU A 108 -14.41 -14.77 14.29
C GLU A 108 -15.07 -13.40 14.37
N TYR A 109 -14.84 -12.56 13.32
CA TYR A 109 -15.18 -11.14 13.33
C TYR A 109 -16.69 -10.88 13.43
N ASP A 110 -17.53 -11.70 12.80
CA ASP A 110 -18.99 -11.54 12.86
C ASP A 110 -19.52 -11.80 14.28
N GLU A 111 -19.01 -12.83 14.95
CA GLU A 111 -19.34 -13.15 16.34
C GLU A 111 -18.76 -12.10 17.30
N ALA A 112 -17.56 -11.59 17.01
CA ALA A 112 -16.93 -10.51 17.76
C ALA A 112 -17.76 -9.23 17.71
N ILE A 113 -18.28 -8.85 16.54
CA ILE A 113 -19.17 -7.70 16.37
C ILE A 113 -20.39 -7.84 17.29
N VAL A 114 -21.04 -9.00 17.32
CA VAL A 114 -22.19 -9.25 18.20
C VAL A 114 -21.82 -9.10 19.68
N ALA A 115 -20.66 -9.63 20.08
CA ALA A 115 -20.20 -9.55 21.47
C ALA A 115 -19.80 -8.11 21.87
N TYR A 116 -19.19 -7.32 20.98
CA TYR A 116 -18.93 -5.89 21.20
C TYR A 116 -20.22 -5.06 21.31
N GLU A 117 -21.23 -5.34 20.49
CA GLU A 117 -22.54 -4.69 20.59
C GLU A 117 -23.23 -5.04 21.93
N ASP A 118 -23.11 -6.28 22.40
CA ASP A 118 -23.57 -6.71 23.71
C ASP A 118 -22.83 -5.99 24.85
N TYR A 119 -21.55 -5.73 24.70
CA TYR A 119 -20.78 -4.91 25.65
C TYR A 119 -21.23 -3.46 25.61
N ARG A 120 -21.34 -2.87 24.41
CA ARG A 120 -21.82 -1.49 24.21
C ARG A 120 -23.20 -1.25 24.87
N ALA A 121 -24.08 -2.22 24.79
CA ALA A 121 -25.38 -2.15 25.48
C ALA A 121 -25.25 -2.20 27.00
N ALA A 122 -24.25 -2.90 27.55
CA ALA A 122 -23.99 -3.01 28.98
C ALA A 122 -23.16 -1.84 29.56
N ALA A 123 -22.30 -1.21 28.77
CA ALA A 123 -21.44 -0.10 29.14
C ALA A 123 -21.45 1.01 28.05
N PRO A 124 -22.54 1.76 27.88
CA PRO A 124 -22.73 2.69 26.76
C PRO A 124 -21.74 3.87 26.72
N SER A 125 -21.15 4.23 27.85
CA SER A 125 -20.18 5.32 27.98
C SER A 125 -18.73 4.91 27.66
N ASP A 126 -18.47 3.60 27.54
CA ASP A 126 -17.15 3.09 27.23
C ASP A 126 -16.99 2.99 25.70
N PRO A 127 -15.99 3.67 25.10
CA PRO A 127 -15.82 3.70 23.65
C PRO A 127 -15.37 2.35 23.06
N ARG A 128 -14.71 1.49 23.85
CA ARG A 128 -14.09 0.23 23.39
C ARG A 128 -15.06 -0.70 22.66
N GLY A 129 -16.35 -0.73 23.08
CA GLY A 129 -17.36 -1.54 22.38
C GLY A 129 -17.68 -1.06 20.96
N ARG A 130 -17.70 0.27 20.74
CA ARG A 130 -17.89 0.86 19.42
C ARG A 130 -16.66 0.67 18.55
N GLU A 131 -15.49 0.97 19.10
CA GLU A 131 -14.20 0.85 18.43
C GLU A 131 -13.90 -0.60 18.00
N GLY A 132 -14.27 -1.59 18.85
CA GLY A 132 -14.16 -3.00 18.48
C GLY A 132 -15.06 -3.41 17.30
N VAL A 133 -16.30 -2.89 17.22
CA VAL A 133 -17.18 -3.11 16.07
C VAL A 133 -16.59 -2.50 14.79
N GLU A 134 -16.09 -1.27 14.87
CA GLU A 134 -15.47 -0.57 13.73
C GLU A 134 -14.19 -1.31 13.28
N SER A 135 -13.37 -1.76 14.23
CA SER A 135 -12.18 -2.56 14.00
C SER A 135 -12.47 -3.87 13.26
N CYS A 136 -13.46 -4.65 13.72
CA CYS A 136 -13.84 -5.89 13.04
C CYS A 136 -14.37 -5.67 11.62
N LYS A 137 -15.16 -4.60 11.39
CA LYS A 137 -15.64 -4.25 10.04
C LYS A 137 -14.49 -3.86 9.12
N ALA A 138 -13.53 -3.07 9.61
CA ALA A 138 -12.34 -2.72 8.86
C ALA A 138 -11.48 -3.95 8.56
N ALA A 139 -11.34 -4.89 9.51
CA ALA A 139 -10.62 -6.14 9.29
C ALA A 139 -11.22 -6.98 8.14
N LEU A 140 -12.54 -7.11 8.08
CA LEU A 140 -13.24 -7.79 6.98
C LEU A 140 -12.96 -7.13 5.63
N GLU A 141 -12.99 -5.77 5.56
CA GLU A 141 -12.65 -5.02 4.36
C GLU A 141 -11.17 -5.22 3.96
N TRP A 142 -10.25 -5.20 4.94
CA TRP A 142 -8.81 -5.35 4.68
C TRP A 142 -8.42 -6.78 4.25
N ILE A 143 -9.23 -7.79 4.60
CA ILE A 143 -9.08 -9.15 4.10
C ILE A 143 -9.51 -9.23 2.62
N GLU A 144 -10.59 -8.53 2.24
CA GLU A 144 -11.08 -8.48 0.85
C GLU A 144 -10.18 -7.60 -0.04
N THR A 145 -9.52 -6.59 0.54
CA THR A 145 -8.65 -5.64 -0.17
C THR A 145 -7.24 -5.63 0.44
N PRO A 146 -6.48 -6.73 0.31
CA PRO A 146 -5.17 -6.86 0.92
C PRO A 146 -4.16 -5.86 0.33
N SER A 147 -3.12 -5.55 1.10
CA SER A 147 -1.96 -4.83 0.62
C SER A 147 -1.11 -5.70 -0.32
N ARG A 148 -0.14 -5.11 -1.00
CA ARG A 148 0.75 -5.82 -1.97
C ARG A 148 1.86 -6.65 -1.31
N TYR A 149 1.90 -6.72 0.00
CA TYR A 149 2.94 -7.48 0.68
C TYR A 149 2.71 -8.99 0.57
N GLU A 150 3.80 -9.73 0.54
CA GLU A 150 3.87 -11.18 0.62
C GLU A 150 4.70 -11.56 1.84
N LEU A 151 4.28 -12.60 2.56
CA LEU A 151 4.97 -13.10 3.72
C LEU A 151 5.42 -14.55 3.54
N GLU A 152 6.66 -14.82 3.96
CA GLU A 152 7.25 -16.15 3.97
C GLU A 152 7.79 -16.47 5.36
N ASN A 153 7.34 -17.59 5.95
CA ASN A 153 7.87 -18.05 7.24
C ASN A 153 9.33 -18.50 7.09
N LEU A 154 10.23 -17.89 7.86
CA LEU A 154 11.65 -18.21 7.83
C LEU A 154 11.96 -19.47 8.65
N ARG A 155 11.61 -20.62 8.11
CA ARG A 155 11.74 -21.93 8.79
C ARG A 155 13.17 -22.23 9.30
N ASP A 156 14.18 -21.65 8.67
CA ASP A 156 15.59 -21.82 9.07
C ASP A 156 15.93 -20.96 10.30
N PHE A 157 15.21 -19.88 10.55
CA PHE A 157 15.31 -19.07 11.76
C PHE A 157 14.50 -19.64 12.88
N ASN A 158 13.27 -20.02 12.59
CA ASN A 158 12.23 -20.35 13.54
C ASN A 158 12.43 -21.76 14.11
N THR A 159 12.12 -21.92 15.38
CA THR A 159 12.14 -23.20 16.12
C THR A 159 10.70 -23.64 16.42
N ARG A 160 10.52 -24.52 17.41
CA ARG A 160 9.20 -24.87 17.94
C ARG A 160 8.78 -23.96 19.09
N GLU A 161 9.72 -23.19 19.58
CA GLU A 161 9.52 -22.20 20.63
C GLU A 161 9.23 -20.85 19.98
N ASN A 162 9.30 -19.75 20.72
CA ASN A 162 9.12 -18.40 20.20
C ASN A 162 10.44 -17.84 19.65
N ASP A 163 10.40 -17.31 18.43
CA ASP A 163 11.49 -16.61 17.75
C ASP A 163 10.92 -15.29 17.19
N PHE A 164 11.34 -14.13 17.68
CA PHE A 164 10.63 -12.87 17.44
C PHE A 164 11.50 -11.62 17.57
N ALA A 165 10.93 -10.46 17.26
CA ALA A 165 11.53 -9.14 17.36
C ALA A 165 12.88 -9.03 16.67
N PRO A 166 12.92 -9.22 15.32
CA PRO A 166 14.13 -9.02 14.52
C PRO A 166 14.60 -7.57 14.58
N ALA A 167 15.93 -7.38 14.59
CA ALA A 167 16.58 -6.08 14.52
C ALA A 167 17.86 -6.19 13.69
N TRP A 168 18.26 -5.13 12.98
CA TRP A 168 19.52 -5.13 12.25
C TRP A 168 20.73 -5.15 13.21
N GLY A 169 21.63 -6.10 13.03
CA GLY A 169 22.84 -6.27 13.84
C GLY A 169 24.06 -5.52 13.34
N ASP A 170 23.99 -4.99 12.11
CA ASP A 170 25.05 -4.19 11.48
C ASP A 170 24.48 -3.11 10.54
N LYS A 171 25.33 -2.16 10.16
CA LYS A 171 24.97 -1.03 9.27
C LYS A 171 24.67 -1.46 7.83
N ASP A 172 25.27 -2.56 7.38
CA ASP A 172 25.11 -3.07 6.03
C ASP A 172 23.86 -3.97 5.90
N GLN A 173 23.10 -4.13 7.01
CA GLN A 173 21.87 -4.93 7.12
C GLN A 173 22.08 -6.38 6.61
N THR A 174 23.24 -6.94 6.97
CA THR A 174 23.64 -8.32 6.64
C THR A 174 23.65 -9.24 7.86
N SER A 175 23.30 -8.73 9.05
CA SER A 175 23.14 -9.45 10.30
C SER A 175 21.79 -9.09 10.92
N ILE A 176 21.10 -10.09 11.46
CA ILE A 176 19.86 -9.93 12.22
C ILE A 176 20.10 -10.46 13.64
N ILE A 177 19.79 -9.62 14.63
CA ILE A 177 19.66 -10.00 16.03
C ILE A 177 18.18 -10.16 16.32
N PHE A 178 17.80 -11.21 17.02
CA PHE A 178 16.40 -11.46 17.37
C PHE A 178 16.29 -12.14 18.74
N THR A 179 15.11 -12.14 19.32
CA THR A 179 14.78 -12.77 20.59
C THR A 179 14.33 -14.21 20.36
N SER A 180 14.79 -15.14 21.18
CA SER A 180 14.41 -16.56 21.08
C SER A 180 14.26 -17.21 22.45
N GLN A 181 13.33 -18.17 22.54
CA GLN A 181 13.12 -19.02 23.72
C GLN A 181 13.60 -20.47 23.51
N ARG A 182 14.50 -20.71 22.54
CA ARG A 182 14.99 -22.07 22.26
C ARG A 182 15.75 -22.68 23.44
N GLU A 183 15.67 -24.02 23.56
CA GLU A 183 16.23 -24.80 24.70
C GLU A 183 17.74 -24.61 24.95
N GLU A 184 18.48 -24.12 23.96
CA GLU A 184 19.93 -23.90 24.02
C GLU A 184 20.32 -22.61 24.77
N GLY A 185 19.32 -21.84 25.26
CA GLY A 185 19.52 -20.59 25.98
C GLY A 185 20.21 -20.69 27.32
N ALA A 186 20.54 -19.54 27.94
CA ALA A 186 21.31 -19.44 29.18
C ALA A 186 20.55 -19.91 30.42
N GLY A 187 19.23 -19.94 30.41
CA GLY A 187 18.37 -20.38 31.54
C GLY A 187 17.75 -21.75 31.30
N LYS A 188 17.75 -22.61 32.37
CA LYS A 188 17.03 -23.89 32.34
C LYS A 188 15.70 -23.84 33.11
N ASP A 189 15.42 -22.76 33.78
CA ASP A 189 14.19 -22.53 34.52
C ASP A 189 13.09 -22.01 33.55
N VAL A 190 11.83 -22.18 33.94
CA VAL A 190 10.68 -21.65 33.20
C VAL A 190 10.19 -20.37 33.85
N ASP A 191 9.71 -19.45 33.00
CA ASP A 191 9.05 -18.22 33.42
C ASP A 191 7.72 -18.51 34.11
N GLY A 192 7.45 -17.84 35.20
CA GLY A 192 6.20 -18.02 35.97
C GLY A 192 4.97 -17.39 35.29
N TRP A 193 5.16 -16.47 34.39
CA TRP A 193 4.07 -15.83 33.60
C TRP A 193 3.53 -16.80 32.57
N THR A 194 4.39 -17.30 31.68
CA THR A 194 4.00 -18.12 30.51
C THR A 194 4.22 -19.61 30.70
N ASN A 195 5.07 -20.04 31.66
CA ASN A 195 5.57 -21.40 31.80
C ASN A 195 6.44 -21.86 30.63
N GLN A 196 7.07 -20.93 29.91
CA GLN A 196 8.02 -21.15 28.82
C GLN A 196 9.45 -20.88 29.26
N GLY A 197 10.45 -21.16 28.45
CA GLY A 197 11.85 -20.82 28.67
C GLY A 197 12.10 -19.31 28.78
N PHE A 198 13.26 -18.93 29.34
CA PHE A 198 13.67 -17.53 29.32
C PHE A 198 14.03 -17.08 27.88
N MET A 199 13.89 -15.79 27.62
CA MET A 199 14.23 -15.16 26.37
C MET A 199 15.71 -14.81 26.32
N ASP A 200 16.39 -15.14 25.23
CA ASP A 200 17.79 -14.83 24.95
C ASP A 200 17.91 -14.15 23.58
N LEU A 201 18.97 -13.36 23.40
CA LEU A 201 19.29 -12.75 22.10
C LEU A 201 20.16 -13.68 21.25
N TYR A 202 19.77 -13.86 20.00
CA TYR A 202 20.47 -14.65 18.99
C TYR A 202 20.86 -13.76 17.81
N GLU A 203 21.94 -14.11 17.11
CA GLU A 203 22.39 -13.42 15.90
C GLU A 203 22.56 -14.42 14.76
N THR A 204 22.17 -13.99 13.54
CA THR A 204 22.39 -14.69 12.30
C THR A 204 22.94 -13.74 11.25
N HIS A 205 23.65 -14.28 10.24
CA HIS A 205 24.28 -13.49 9.19
C HIS A 205 23.90 -13.98 7.80
N GLU A 206 23.77 -13.05 6.86
CA GLU A 206 23.53 -13.37 5.46
C GLU A 206 24.73 -14.15 4.88
N GLU A 207 24.48 -15.34 4.35
CA GLU A 207 25.50 -16.17 3.73
C GLU A 207 25.78 -15.71 2.29
N ARG A 208 27.00 -15.26 2.04
CA ARG A 208 27.43 -14.95 0.68
C ARG A 208 27.52 -16.25 -0.12
N LYS A 209 26.68 -16.44 -1.14
CA LYS A 209 26.80 -17.55 -2.09
C LYS A 209 28.24 -17.56 -2.65
N LYS A 210 28.98 -18.66 -2.42
CA LYS A 210 30.31 -18.85 -3.03
C LYS A 210 30.14 -18.75 -4.54
N ARG A 211 30.75 -17.76 -5.18
CA ARG A 211 30.79 -17.61 -6.65
C ARG A 211 31.46 -18.85 -7.27
N GLY A 212 30.68 -19.89 -7.53
CA GLY A 212 31.03 -21.00 -8.39
C GLY A 212 31.01 -20.52 -9.84
N GLY A 213 32.13 -20.66 -10.56
CA GLY A 213 32.33 -20.11 -11.89
C GLY A 213 31.32 -20.61 -12.91
N ARG A 214 30.65 -19.70 -13.49
CA ARG A 214 30.12 -19.48 -14.84
C ARG A 214 29.04 -18.41 -14.73
N ARG A 215 29.27 -17.25 -15.31
CA ARG A 215 28.28 -16.19 -15.45
C ARG A 215 27.07 -16.74 -16.20
N SER A 216 26.01 -17.09 -15.50
CA SER A 216 24.66 -17.13 -16.05
C SER A 216 24.15 -15.69 -16.07
N ARG A 217 23.96 -15.16 -17.25
CA ARG A 217 23.34 -13.84 -17.51
C ARG A 217 21.82 -14.06 -17.57
N SER A 218 21.18 -14.28 -16.47
CA SER A 218 19.71 -14.13 -16.35
C SER A 218 19.30 -14.35 -14.89
N GLY A 219 18.67 -13.38 -14.24
CA GLY A 219 17.72 -13.58 -13.18
C GLY A 219 18.23 -13.85 -11.75
N ALA A 220 19.43 -13.39 -11.33
CA ALA A 220 19.96 -13.68 -10.00
C ALA A 220 19.76 -12.55 -8.96
N GLU A 221 18.99 -11.53 -9.27
CA GLU A 221 18.76 -10.40 -8.33
C GLU A 221 17.56 -10.57 -7.39
N ASN A 222 16.69 -11.57 -7.62
CA ASN A 222 15.45 -11.77 -6.84
C ASN A 222 15.40 -13.02 -5.95
N GLU A 223 16.53 -13.73 -5.72
CA GLU A 223 16.51 -14.83 -4.75
C GLU A 223 16.64 -14.31 -3.32
N ALA A 224 15.74 -14.76 -2.42
CA ALA A 224 15.81 -14.45 -0.99
C ALA A 224 17.21 -14.77 -0.42
N PRO A 225 17.74 -13.93 0.50
CA PRO A 225 19.03 -14.19 1.12
C PRO A 225 18.99 -15.49 1.92
N THR A 226 20.06 -16.27 1.86
CA THR A 226 20.28 -17.42 2.75
C THR A 226 20.98 -16.95 4.01
N TRP A 227 20.56 -17.44 5.15
CA TRP A 227 21.06 -17.05 6.46
C TRP A 227 21.84 -18.17 7.13
N SER A 228 22.82 -17.82 7.94
CA SER A 228 23.55 -18.78 8.77
C SER A 228 22.65 -19.36 9.87
N VAL A 229 23.03 -20.50 10.43
CA VAL A 229 22.36 -21.00 11.62
C VAL A 229 22.49 -19.96 12.73
N PRO A 230 21.38 -19.53 13.37
CA PRO A 230 21.42 -18.58 14.46
C PRO A 230 22.27 -19.06 15.65
N ALA A 231 23.07 -18.16 16.19
CA ALA A 231 23.92 -18.43 17.36
C ALA A 231 23.53 -17.50 18.53
N PRO A 232 23.55 -17.99 19.79
CA PRO A 232 23.28 -17.15 20.94
C PRO A 232 24.37 -16.07 21.11
N LEU A 233 23.97 -14.88 21.55
CA LEU A 233 24.92 -13.86 21.96
C LEU A 233 25.70 -14.32 23.20
N PRO A 234 26.89 -13.71 23.51
CA PRO A 234 27.75 -14.13 24.64
C PRO A 234 27.01 -14.11 25.97
N ALA A 235 27.53 -14.89 26.94
CA ALA A 235 26.97 -15.04 28.30
C ALA A 235 26.96 -13.72 29.12
N GLU A 236 27.72 -12.72 28.70
CA GLU A 236 27.66 -11.38 29.26
C GLU A 236 26.35 -10.67 28.86
N ILE A 237 25.81 -11.01 27.70
CA ILE A 237 24.53 -10.48 27.22
C ILE A 237 23.37 -11.36 27.69
N ASN A 238 23.40 -12.66 27.39
CA ASN A 238 22.36 -13.60 27.76
C ASN A 238 22.61 -14.11 29.17
N THR A 239 21.68 -13.89 30.07
CA THR A 239 21.81 -14.23 31.49
C THR A 239 20.73 -15.22 31.96
N LYS A 240 20.36 -15.22 33.21
CA LYS A 240 19.21 -15.95 33.77
C LYS A 240 17.95 -15.07 33.84
N ALA A 241 17.99 -13.90 33.23
CA ALA A 241 16.85 -13.01 33.05
C ALA A 241 16.26 -13.19 31.65
N HIS A 242 15.24 -12.40 31.30
CA HIS A 242 14.78 -12.27 29.91
C HIS A 242 15.58 -11.17 29.23
N GLU A 243 16.23 -11.48 28.13
CA GLU A 243 16.86 -10.51 27.24
C GLU A 243 16.13 -10.50 25.89
N GLY A 244 15.85 -9.29 25.39
CA GLY A 244 15.16 -9.16 24.12
C GLY A 244 15.15 -7.73 23.56
N PHE A 245 14.55 -7.55 22.38
CA PHE A 245 14.28 -6.25 21.75
C PHE A 245 15.55 -5.40 21.61
N ALA A 246 16.45 -5.84 20.77
CA ALA A 246 17.72 -5.16 20.52
C ALA A 246 17.58 -4.04 19.50
N SER A 247 18.40 -2.99 19.63
CA SER A 247 18.62 -1.96 18.62
C SER A 247 20.10 -1.65 18.56
N VAL A 248 20.69 -1.67 17.36
CA VAL A 248 22.12 -1.42 17.15
C VAL A 248 22.28 -0.08 16.45
N ASN A 249 23.25 0.72 16.88
CA ASN A 249 23.50 2.00 16.25
C ASN A 249 24.03 1.84 14.82
N GLU A 250 23.91 2.90 14.03
CA GLU A 250 24.31 2.94 12.61
C GLU A 250 25.75 2.46 12.37
N ARG A 251 26.65 2.64 13.34
CA ARG A 251 28.05 2.16 13.25
C ARG A 251 28.22 0.67 13.53
N GLY A 252 27.17 -0.02 13.98
CA GLY A 252 27.21 -1.45 14.30
C GLY A 252 28.08 -1.81 15.52
N ASN A 253 28.38 -0.86 16.41
CA ASN A 253 29.30 -1.05 17.52
C ASN A 253 28.73 -0.78 18.90
N MET A 254 27.47 -0.38 18.99
CA MET A 254 26.73 -0.14 20.22
C MET A 254 25.33 -0.72 20.08
N MET A 255 24.95 -1.58 21.00
CA MET A 255 23.65 -2.24 21.04
C MET A 255 22.94 -1.86 22.34
N PHE A 256 21.68 -1.46 22.22
CA PHE A 256 20.76 -1.31 23.33
C PHE A 256 19.77 -2.46 23.29
N PHE A 257 19.41 -3.00 24.44
CA PHE A 257 18.46 -4.10 24.52
C PHE A 257 17.70 -4.07 25.85
N THR A 258 16.55 -4.72 25.88
CA THR A 258 15.73 -4.87 27.06
C THR A 258 16.18 -6.07 27.86
N ARG A 259 16.31 -5.89 29.19
CA ARG A 259 16.46 -7.00 30.15
C ARG A 259 15.41 -6.89 31.24
N CYS A 260 14.67 -7.98 31.47
CA CYS A 260 13.63 -8.04 32.49
C CYS A 260 14.04 -8.98 33.61
N GLU A 261 14.25 -8.42 34.81
CA GLU A 261 14.72 -9.15 35.99
C GLU A 261 13.58 -9.33 36.98
N ASN A 262 13.45 -10.54 37.50
CA ASN A 262 12.60 -10.83 38.64
C ASN A 262 13.44 -10.78 39.93
N GLN A 263 13.52 -9.62 40.54
CA GLN A 263 14.28 -9.44 41.79
C GLN A 263 13.40 -9.81 42.99
N LYS A 264 13.37 -11.09 43.35
CA LYS A 264 12.59 -11.66 44.46
C LYS A 264 12.71 -10.91 45.81
N ASN A 265 13.80 -10.16 46.01
CA ASN A 265 14.09 -9.46 47.29
C ASN A 265 13.83 -7.94 47.23
N SER A 266 13.66 -7.33 46.08
CA SER A 266 13.44 -5.88 45.91
C SER A 266 11.98 -5.51 45.66
N GLY A 267 11.13 -6.50 45.35
CA GLY A 267 9.74 -6.27 44.91
C GLY A 267 9.63 -5.68 43.53
N PHE A 268 10.73 -5.49 42.78
CA PHE A 268 10.74 -5.03 41.40
C PHE A 268 10.58 -6.22 40.45
N MET A 269 9.50 -6.18 39.68
CA MET A 269 9.26 -7.04 38.52
C MET A 269 9.08 -6.12 37.32
N GLY A 270 10.11 -5.95 36.50
CA GLY A 270 10.04 -5.05 35.38
C GLY A 270 11.28 -5.11 34.51
N CYS A 271 11.23 -4.31 33.45
CA CYS A 271 12.27 -4.29 32.44
C CYS A 271 13.10 -3.01 32.51
N ARG A 272 14.35 -3.11 32.10
CA ARG A 272 15.32 -2.01 31.97
C ARG A 272 16.05 -2.12 30.66
N ILE A 273 16.57 -1.01 30.18
CA ILE A 273 17.41 -0.95 28.97
C ILE A 273 18.88 -1.07 29.42
N TYR A 274 19.59 -1.94 28.76
CA TYR A 274 21.04 -2.12 28.88
C TYR A 274 21.73 -1.76 27.57
N MET A 275 22.99 -1.33 27.68
CA MET A 275 23.80 -0.97 26.52
C MET A 275 25.11 -1.76 26.56
N ALA A 276 25.43 -2.44 25.46
CA ALA A 276 26.68 -3.14 25.24
C ALA A 276 27.49 -2.51 24.10
N ARG A 277 28.81 -2.50 24.21
CA ARG A 277 29.72 -2.04 23.17
C ARG A 277 30.49 -3.20 22.57
N LYS A 278 30.69 -3.21 21.26
CA LYS A 278 31.55 -4.20 20.59
C LYS A 278 33.03 -4.01 21.02
N LYS A 279 33.66 -5.10 21.41
CA LYS A 279 35.12 -5.22 21.67
C LYS A 279 35.68 -6.18 20.61
N GLY A 280 36.20 -5.62 19.50
CA GLY A 280 36.58 -6.41 18.34
C GLY A 280 35.35 -6.97 17.61
N LYS A 281 35.16 -8.28 17.61
CA LYS A 281 34.04 -8.95 16.97
C LYS A 281 32.92 -9.39 17.94
N THR A 282 33.10 -9.23 19.24
CA THR A 282 32.17 -9.69 20.28
C THR A 282 31.58 -8.52 21.05
N TRP A 283 30.40 -8.70 21.59
CA TRP A 283 29.78 -7.75 22.52
C TRP A 283 30.45 -7.86 23.90
N GLY A 284 30.72 -6.71 24.51
CA GLY A 284 31.29 -6.63 25.86
C GLY A 284 30.23 -6.64 26.94
N GLU A 285 30.66 -6.54 28.19
CA GLU A 285 29.80 -6.45 29.38
C GLU A 285 28.81 -5.32 29.25
N PRO A 286 27.47 -5.57 29.40
CA PRO A 286 26.48 -4.54 29.29
C PRO A 286 26.40 -3.63 30.50
N GLU A 287 26.11 -2.36 30.28
CA GLU A 287 25.90 -1.34 31.30
C GLU A 287 24.43 -0.98 31.37
N LEU A 288 23.86 -0.80 32.56
CA LEU A 288 22.51 -0.29 32.76
C LEU A 288 22.41 1.14 32.17
N VAL A 289 21.45 1.37 31.33
CA VAL A 289 21.18 2.71 30.78
C VAL A 289 20.47 3.55 31.83
N ASN A 290 21.11 4.66 32.20
CA ASN A 290 20.55 5.59 33.16
C ASN A 290 19.54 6.52 32.48
N VAL A 291 18.26 6.32 32.75
CA VAL A 291 17.13 7.12 32.25
C VAL A 291 16.51 7.85 33.45
N ASN A 292 16.10 9.10 33.24
CA ASN A 292 15.47 9.88 34.31
C ASN A 292 13.97 9.51 34.46
N VAL A 293 13.72 8.37 35.08
CA VAL A 293 12.37 7.82 35.40
C VAL A 293 12.32 7.33 36.84
N ASP A 294 11.11 7.06 37.35
CA ASP A 294 10.95 6.39 38.64
C ASP A 294 11.68 5.02 38.66
N SER A 295 12.25 4.70 39.79
CA SER A 295 12.99 3.43 39.96
C SER A 295 12.15 2.17 39.78
N LEU A 296 10.83 2.28 39.85
CA LEU A 296 9.87 1.19 39.65
C LEU A 296 9.27 1.15 38.26
N ALA A 297 9.49 2.20 37.40
CA ALA A 297 8.97 2.22 36.05
C ALA A 297 9.59 1.09 35.21
N SER A 298 8.79 0.39 34.42
CA SER A 298 9.23 -0.61 33.45
C SER A 298 9.45 0.04 32.08
N ILE A 299 10.68 -0.06 31.55
CA ILE A 299 11.07 0.52 30.25
C ILE A 299 11.73 -0.53 29.36
N GLY A 300 11.45 -0.49 28.06
CA GLY A 300 12.01 -1.46 27.13
C GLY A 300 11.82 -1.06 25.66
N HIS A 301 11.97 -2.00 24.75
CA HIS A 301 11.83 -1.86 23.29
C HIS A 301 12.61 -0.64 22.73
N PRO A 302 13.94 -0.53 23.02
CA PRO A 302 14.71 0.61 22.55
C PRO A 302 14.86 0.56 21.03
N PHE A 303 14.65 1.69 20.37
CA PHE A 303 15.00 1.92 18.98
C PHE A 303 15.85 3.18 18.87
N LEU A 304 17.07 3.04 18.37
CA LEU A 304 17.97 4.17 18.15
C LEU A 304 17.65 4.87 16.86
N ILE A 305 17.33 6.17 16.92
CA ILE A 305 17.26 7.04 15.75
C ILE A 305 18.68 7.45 15.35
N ASP A 306 19.49 7.81 16.34
CA ASP A 306 20.90 8.15 16.20
C ASP A 306 21.65 7.87 17.54
N ASP A 307 22.95 8.25 17.64
CA ASP A 307 23.74 8.00 18.84
C ASP A 307 23.25 8.78 20.11
N GLU A 308 22.33 9.74 19.96
CA GLU A 308 21.83 10.65 21.03
C GLU A 308 20.32 10.66 21.18
N THR A 309 19.59 9.98 20.29
CA THR A 309 18.12 9.95 20.29
C THR A 309 17.62 8.54 20.16
N MET A 310 16.70 8.12 21.02
CA MET A 310 16.02 6.82 20.91
C MET A 310 14.51 6.95 21.18
N ILE A 311 13.73 6.00 20.66
CA ILE A 311 12.36 5.76 21.08
C ILE A 311 12.35 4.53 21.98
N ILE A 312 11.55 4.57 23.03
CA ILE A 312 11.35 3.46 23.98
C ILE A 312 9.86 3.21 24.19
N ALA A 313 9.52 2.04 24.65
CA ALA A 313 8.20 1.74 25.21
C ALA A 313 8.30 1.72 26.76
N ALA A 314 7.39 2.45 27.43
CA ALA A 314 7.41 2.54 28.89
C ALA A 314 5.99 2.64 29.46
N ASP A 315 5.81 2.08 30.67
CA ASP A 315 4.62 2.30 31.48
C ASP A 315 4.95 3.38 32.51
N LEU A 316 4.54 4.62 32.21
CA LEU A 316 4.74 5.79 33.07
C LEU A 316 3.40 6.35 33.59
N GLY A 317 2.28 5.70 33.23
CA GLY A 317 0.95 6.01 33.74
C GLY A 317 0.25 7.21 33.08
N ASP A 318 0.68 7.60 31.87
CA ASP A 318 0.11 8.75 31.16
C ASP A 318 -1.23 8.44 30.50
N GLU A 319 -1.30 7.49 29.56
CA GLU A 319 -2.52 7.19 28.78
C GLU A 319 -3.20 5.86 29.16
N GLY A 320 -2.59 5.08 30.08
CA GLY A 320 -3.21 3.88 30.65
C GLY A 320 -2.60 2.55 30.28
N GLY A 321 -1.79 2.47 29.22
CA GLY A 321 -1.05 1.28 28.79
C GLY A 321 0.46 1.48 28.85
N ARG A 322 1.16 0.78 27.99
CA ARG A 322 2.57 1.03 27.72
C ARG A 322 2.68 1.89 26.48
N ASP A 323 3.20 3.09 26.62
CA ASP A 323 3.29 4.13 25.60
C ASP A 323 4.67 4.22 24.98
N LEU A 324 4.76 4.84 23.78
CA LEU A 324 6.02 5.21 23.15
C LEU A 324 6.48 6.61 23.59
N TYR A 325 7.76 6.70 23.94
CA TYR A 325 8.42 7.92 24.38
C TYR A 325 9.73 8.12 23.64
N LYS A 326 10.06 9.39 23.39
CA LYS A 326 11.35 9.82 22.86
C LYS A 326 12.30 10.14 24.03
N LEU A 327 13.53 9.71 23.91
CA LEU A 327 14.62 10.03 24.82
C LEU A 327 15.74 10.76 24.09
N THR A 328 16.31 11.78 24.72
CA THR A 328 17.49 12.50 24.24
C THR A 328 18.64 12.35 25.23
N TYR A 329 19.85 12.06 24.74
CA TYR A 329 21.04 11.88 25.57
C TYR A 329 21.64 13.21 26.02
N GLU A 330 21.76 13.39 27.30
CA GLU A 330 22.34 14.58 27.93
C GLU A 330 23.85 14.39 28.18
N ARG A 331 24.69 14.91 27.30
CA ARG A 331 26.15 14.75 27.34
C ARG A 331 26.77 15.19 28.67
N ARG A 332 26.27 16.26 29.32
CA ARG A 332 26.79 16.80 30.58
C ARG A 332 26.55 15.84 31.75
N GLY A 333 25.35 15.27 31.82
CA GLY A 333 24.95 14.31 32.85
C GLY A 333 25.43 12.90 32.58
N ARG A 334 25.76 12.55 31.35
CA ARG A 334 25.98 11.20 30.84
C ARG A 334 24.77 10.28 31.13
N THR A 335 23.57 10.84 30.95
CA THR A 335 22.31 10.16 31.21
C THR A 335 21.35 10.43 30.04
N TRP A 336 20.40 9.55 29.87
CA TRP A 336 19.26 9.83 29.02
C TRP A 336 18.26 10.68 29.80
N GLY A 337 17.72 11.70 29.16
CA GLY A 337 16.83 12.69 29.77
C GLY A 337 15.50 12.08 30.21
N THR A 338 14.56 12.96 30.55
CA THR A 338 13.19 12.58 30.86
C THR A 338 12.48 12.14 29.58
N PRO A 339 11.74 11.01 29.58
CA PRO A 339 10.96 10.57 28.44
C PRO A 339 9.92 11.60 28.00
N GLU A 340 9.86 11.90 26.71
CA GLU A 340 8.87 12.77 26.08
C GLU A 340 7.82 11.88 25.39
N ASN A 341 6.56 11.92 25.83
CA ASN A 341 5.46 11.15 25.26
C ASN A 341 5.25 11.54 23.78
N LEU A 342 5.09 10.56 22.87
CA LEU A 342 4.89 10.83 21.43
C LEU A 342 3.50 11.41 21.12
N GLY A 343 2.62 11.49 22.11
CA GLY A 343 1.29 12.11 22.02
C GLY A 343 0.19 11.15 21.59
N SER A 344 -1.05 11.60 21.75
CA SER A 344 -2.27 10.81 21.56
C SER A 344 -2.57 10.41 20.11
N THR A 345 -1.80 10.89 19.13
CA THR A 345 -1.88 10.38 17.75
C THR A 345 -1.26 8.98 17.67
N ILE A 346 -0.18 8.74 18.41
CA ILE A 346 0.55 7.46 18.43
C ILE A 346 0.06 6.60 19.60
N ASN A 347 0.05 7.17 20.82
CA ASN A 347 -0.26 6.46 22.05
C ASN A 347 -1.78 6.43 22.31
N THR A 348 -2.26 5.29 22.81
CA THR A 348 -3.67 5.05 23.12
C THR A 348 -3.83 4.57 24.57
N VAL A 349 -5.02 4.13 24.93
CA VAL A 349 -5.26 3.44 26.23
C VAL A 349 -4.72 2.01 26.22
N GLY A 350 -4.28 1.50 25.10
CA GLY A 350 -3.73 0.17 24.90
C GLY A 350 -2.22 0.10 25.10
N PHE A 351 -1.62 -0.84 24.42
CA PHE A 351 -0.16 -1.06 24.39
C PHE A 351 0.40 -0.52 23.07
N GLU A 352 1.44 0.30 23.16
CA GLU A 352 2.28 0.70 22.01
C GLU A 352 3.72 0.25 22.24
N GLY A 353 4.31 -0.39 21.22
CA GLY A 353 5.66 -0.94 21.34
C GLY A 353 6.34 -1.22 20.00
N TYR A 354 7.54 -1.80 20.06
CA TYR A 354 8.32 -2.23 18.91
C TYR A 354 8.53 -1.12 17.86
N PRO A 355 8.99 0.08 18.25
CA PRO A 355 9.17 1.17 17.32
C PRO A 355 10.29 0.88 16.32
N PHE A 356 10.08 1.27 15.06
CA PHE A 356 11.07 1.23 13.99
C PHE A 356 10.84 2.42 13.04
N ILE A 357 11.89 3.09 12.57
CA ILE A 357 11.81 4.18 11.60
C ILE A 357 12.42 3.75 10.28
N GLN A 358 11.66 3.98 9.19
CA GLN A 358 12.10 3.78 7.81
C GLN A 358 11.69 5.00 6.98
N GLY A 359 12.67 5.69 6.40
CA GLY A 359 12.41 6.96 5.72
C GLY A 359 11.69 7.95 6.62
N ASP A 360 10.59 8.48 6.14
CA ASP A 360 9.74 9.44 6.88
C ASP A 360 8.62 8.78 7.70
N TYR A 361 8.71 7.46 7.99
CA TYR A 361 7.65 6.75 8.70
C TYR A 361 8.14 6.12 9.99
N LEU A 362 7.37 6.31 11.06
CA LEU A 362 7.44 5.52 12.29
C LEU A 362 6.52 4.30 12.11
N TYR A 363 7.08 3.09 12.25
CA TYR A 363 6.35 1.83 12.38
C TYR A 363 6.30 1.43 13.85
N PHE A 364 5.17 0.92 14.30
CA PHE A 364 5.00 0.49 15.68
C PHE A 364 3.89 -0.56 15.77
N THR A 365 3.82 -1.24 16.92
CA THR A 365 2.76 -2.22 17.22
C THR A 365 1.82 -1.64 18.24
N SER A 366 0.51 -1.87 18.08
CA SER A 366 -0.51 -1.45 19.04
C SER A 366 -1.67 -2.44 19.12
N ASP A 367 -2.31 -2.52 20.28
CA ASP A 367 -3.62 -3.16 20.48
C ASP A 367 -4.75 -2.16 20.76
N GLY A 368 -4.42 -0.87 20.87
CA GLY A 368 -5.39 0.20 21.12
C GLY A 368 -5.92 0.89 19.86
N HIS A 369 -5.16 0.90 18.76
CA HIS A 369 -5.64 1.37 17.47
C HIS A 369 -6.55 0.33 16.78
N PRO A 370 -7.46 0.75 15.88
CA PRO A 370 -8.30 -0.18 15.12
C PRO A 370 -7.46 -1.19 14.33
N GLY A 371 -7.57 -2.46 14.68
CA GLY A 371 -6.73 -3.54 14.17
C GLY A 371 -7.49 -4.81 13.80
N MET A 372 -6.79 -5.79 13.25
CA MET A 372 -7.32 -7.07 12.80
C MET A 372 -7.22 -8.14 13.90
N GLY A 373 -6.13 -8.11 14.67
CA GLY A 373 -5.78 -9.09 15.69
C GLY A 373 -5.81 -8.53 17.10
N ALA A 374 -4.97 -9.13 17.96
CA ALA A 374 -4.69 -8.59 19.28
C ALA A 374 -3.62 -7.50 19.17
N TRP A 375 -2.46 -7.82 18.60
CA TRP A 375 -1.43 -6.84 18.26
C TRP A 375 -1.32 -6.69 16.74
N ASP A 376 -1.33 -5.46 16.28
CA ASP A 376 -1.23 -5.12 14.86
C ASP A 376 -0.09 -4.12 14.63
N ILE A 377 0.50 -4.15 13.43
CA ILE A 377 1.52 -3.21 12.98
C ILE A 377 0.87 -2.02 12.32
N PHE A 378 1.29 -0.83 12.76
CA PHE A 378 0.85 0.46 12.23
C PHE A 378 2.04 1.26 11.75
N ARG A 379 1.75 2.29 10.94
CA ARG A 379 2.73 3.32 10.60
C ARG A 379 2.13 4.71 10.69
N ALA A 380 2.96 5.69 10.97
CA ALA A 380 2.59 7.11 10.94
C ALA A 380 3.69 7.92 10.26
N LYS A 381 3.31 8.86 9.39
CA LYS A 381 4.29 9.73 8.74
C LYS A 381 4.87 10.72 9.75
N ILE A 382 6.19 10.86 9.76
CA ILE A 382 6.90 11.87 10.55
C ILE A 382 6.93 13.17 9.75
N ASN A 383 6.28 14.20 10.27
CA ASN A 383 6.27 15.51 9.63
C ASN A 383 7.61 16.24 9.84
N PRO A 384 7.96 17.25 9.00
CA PRO A 384 9.22 18.00 9.14
C PRO A 384 9.35 18.75 10.48
N ASP A 385 8.26 19.03 11.18
CA ASP A 385 8.24 19.64 12.51
C ASP A 385 8.37 18.64 13.67
N GLY A 386 8.47 17.35 13.35
CA GLY A 386 8.59 16.25 14.31
C GLY A 386 7.26 15.74 14.87
N THR A 387 6.12 16.24 14.40
CA THR A 387 4.79 15.69 14.71
C THR A 387 4.49 14.47 13.85
N TYR A 388 3.44 13.72 14.19
CA TYR A 388 3.03 12.54 13.46
C TYR A 388 1.74 12.80 12.67
N GLY A 389 1.67 12.25 11.46
CA GLY A 389 0.48 12.21 10.63
C GLY A 389 -0.54 11.17 11.12
N GLU A 390 -1.57 10.94 10.31
CA GLU A 390 -2.58 9.92 10.59
C GLU A 390 -1.93 8.53 10.71
N VAL A 391 -2.43 7.72 11.66
CA VAL A 391 -1.97 6.35 11.87
C VAL A 391 -2.67 5.44 10.89
N GLU A 392 -1.88 4.70 10.12
CA GLU A 392 -2.33 3.75 9.12
C GLU A 392 -2.08 2.31 9.59
N ASN A 393 -3.10 1.47 9.59
CA ASN A 393 -2.94 0.02 9.76
C ASN A 393 -2.28 -0.57 8.52
N MET A 394 -1.28 -1.45 8.67
CA MET A 394 -0.56 -2.08 7.54
C MET A 394 -1.40 -3.11 6.77
N LYS A 395 -2.60 -3.44 7.27
CA LYS A 395 -3.62 -4.31 6.67
C LYS A 395 -3.11 -5.74 6.39
N SER A 396 -4.01 -6.59 5.90
CA SER A 396 -3.65 -7.91 5.40
C SER A 396 -2.71 -7.78 4.17
N PRO A 397 -1.69 -8.65 4.00
CA PRO A 397 -1.33 -9.77 4.85
C PRO A 397 -0.31 -9.43 5.97
N ILE A 398 0.17 -8.18 6.08
CA ILE A 398 1.06 -7.79 7.18
C ILE A 398 0.38 -8.11 8.51
N ASN A 399 -0.81 -7.53 8.72
CA ASN A 399 -1.64 -7.83 9.87
C ASN A 399 -2.61 -8.97 9.58
N SER A 400 -2.91 -9.75 10.60
CA SER A 400 -3.83 -10.87 10.58
C SER A 400 -4.74 -10.83 11.83
N ASN A 401 -5.51 -11.88 12.08
CA ASN A 401 -6.24 -12.01 13.34
C ASN A 401 -5.34 -12.35 14.56
N SER A 402 -4.07 -12.66 14.31
CA SER A 402 -3.06 -13.04 15.32
C SER A 402 -2.31 -11.82 15.86
N ASP A 403 -1.28 -12.05 16.67
CA ASP A 403 -0.33 -11.00 17.07
C ASP A 403 0.68 -10.79 15.93
N ASP A 404 0.74 -9.59 15.39
CA ASP A 404 1.64 -9.16 14.34
C ASP A 404 2.46 -7.96 14.84
N PHE A 405 3.80 -8.08 14.94
CA PHE A 405 4.59 -7.06 15.60
C PHE A 405 6.05 -7.01 15.13
N ALA A 406 6.78 -5.99 15.57
CA ALA A 406 8.23 -5.83 15.40
C ALA A 406 8.69 -5.94 13.94
N ILE A 407 8.16 -5.09 13.05
CA ILE A 407 8.58 -5.04 11.65
C ILE A 407 9.87 -4.23 11.48
N ILE A 408 10.76 -4.71 10.62
CA ILE A 408 11.95 -3.97 10.13
C ILE A 408 12.03 -4.10 8.61
N PHE A 409 12.58 -3.08 7.95
CA PHE A 409 12.80 -3.09 6.50
C PHE A 409 14.27 -2.93 6.15
N LYS A 410 14.68 -3.43 4.99
CA LYS A 410 16.04 -3.35 4.44
C LYS A 410 16.14 -2.20 3.43
N GLY A 411 17.22 -1.42 3.48
CA GLY A 411 17.44 -0.29 2.57
C GLY A 411 16.62 0.94 2.96
N ASP A 412 16.34 1.80 1.98
CA ASP A 412 15.63 3.06 2.20
C ASP A 412 14.12 2.96 1.90
N GLU A 413 13.69 1.91 1.19
CA GLU A 413 12.30 1.68 0.81
C GLU A 413 11.71 0.45 1.52
N PRO A 414 10.42 0.45 1.87
CA PRO A 414 9.78 -0.64 2.61
C PRO A 414 9.42 -1.84 1.70
N GLU A 415 10.35 -2.27 0.84
CA GLU A 415 10.11 -3.33 -0.14
C GLU A 415 10.41 -4.73 0.39
N VAL A 416 11.46 -4.86 1.18
CA VAL A 416 11.92 -6.13 1.76
C VAL A 416 12.19 -5.94 3.23
N GLY A 417 11.70 -6.84 4.07
CA GLY A 417 11.85 -6.73 5.51
C GLY A 417 11.58 -8.02 6.24
N TYR A 418 11.47 -7.90 7.56
CA TYR A 418 11.16 -9.01 8.48
C TYR A 418 10.20 -8.51 9.54
N MET A 419 9.30 -9.40 9.98
CA MET A 419 8.36 -9.12 11.05
C MET A 419 8.13 -10.37 11.89
N THR A 420 7.44 -10.22 12.99
CA THR A 420 7.03 -11.33 13.84
C THR A 420 5.52 -11.55 13.73
N SER A 421 5.11 -12.81 13.76
CA SER A 421 3.70 -13.20 13.86
C SER A 421 3.52 -14.56 14.49
N ASN A 422 2.44 -14.74 15.26
CA ASN A 422 2.02 -16.05 15.78
C ASN A 422 0.85 -16.66 15.00
N ARG A 423 0.67 -16.24 13.74
CA ARG A 423 -0.38 -16.72 12.84
C ARG A 423 -0.31 -18.22 12.59
N ASP A 424 -1.46 -18.81 12.29
CA ASP A 424 -1.58 -20.23 11.94
C ASP A 424 -0.64 -20.62 10.77
N GLY A 425 -0.06 -21.82 10.86
CA GLY A 425 0.87 -22.34 9.84
C GLY A 425 2.35 -22.01 10.10
N GLY A 426 2.65 -21.33 11.19
CA GLY A 426 4.00 -21.10 11.70
C GLY A 426 4.70 -22.40 12.11
N ARG A 427 5.90 -22.29 12.67
CA ARG A 427 6.69 -23.41 13.17
C ARG A 427 6.61 -23.53 14.71
N GLY A 428 6.61 -22.39 15.39
CA GLY A 428 6.52 -22.23 16.83
C GLY A 428 5.27 -21.49 17.29
N GLY A 429 5.41 -20.72 18.34
CA GLY A 429 4.44 -19.72 18.76
C GLY A 429 4.65 -18.44 17.93
N ASP A 430 5.51 -17.53 18.42
CA ASP A 430 5.94 -16.39 17.63
C ASP A 430 7.02 -16.81 16.63
N ASP A 431 6.85 -16.49 15.36
CA ASP A 431 7.76 -16.82 14.27
C ASP A 431 8.17 -15.55 13.50
N ILE A 432 9.41 -15.53 13.00
CA ILE A 432 9.88 -14.48 12.10
C ILE A 432 9.49 -14.80 10.65
N TYR A 433 8.88 -13.83 9.99
CA TYR A 433 8.49 -13.88 8.59
C TYR A 433 9.32 -12.90 7.77
N ALA A 434 9.75 -13.30 6.59
CA ALA A 434 10.21 -12.36 5.58
C ALA A 434 9.00 -11.63 4.99
N VAL A 435 9.17 -10.34 4.76
CA VAL A 435 8.18 -9.44 4.17
C VAL A 435 8.72 -8.95 2.84
N ARG A 436 7.92 -9.05 1.77
CA ARG A 436 8.28 -8.54 0.45
C ARG A 436 7.11 -7.78 -0.15
N LEU A 437 7.35 -6.56 -0.63
CA LEU A 437 6.37 -5.80 -1.40
C LEU A 437 6.38 -6.28 -2.84
N LYS A 438 5.27 -6.83 -3.33
CA LYS A 438 5.11 -7.20 -4.73
C LYS A 438 5.06 -5.95 -5.62
N PRO A 439 5.88 -5.85 -6.67
CA PRO A 439 5.90 -4.69 -7.55
C PRO A 439 4.61 -4.55 -8.36
N LEU A 440 4.26 -3.33 -8.75
CA LEU A 440 3.30 -3.06 -9.80
C LEU A 440 4.02 -3.15 -11.16
N LEU A 441 3.51 -4.01 -12.02
CA LEU A 441 4.05 -4.29 -13.33
C LEU A 441 3.08 -3.74 -14.39
N PHE A 442 3.61 -3.08 -15.42
CA PHE A 442 2.82 -2.48 -16.48
C PHE A 442 3.27 -3.02 -17.83
N ALA A 443 2.36 -3.61 -18.57
CA ALA A 443 2.57 -3.93 -19.98
C ALA A 443 1.70 -3.00 -20.84
N LEU A 444 2.07 -2.82 -22.12
CA LEU A 444 1.27 -2.08 -23.08
C LEU A 444 1.17 -2.87 -24.37
N GLN A 445 -0.04 -2.98 -24.88
CA GLN A 445 -0.32 -3.64 -26.17
C GLN A 445 -1.35 -2.87 -26.96
N GLY A 446 -1.40 -3.16 -28.25
CA GLY A 446 -2.43 -2.62 -29.12
C GLY A 446 -2.31 -3.13 -30.53
N VAL A 447 -3.28 -2.77 -31.36
CA VAL A 447 -3.36 -3.12 -32.79
C VAL A 447 -3.42 -1.84 -33.62
N VAL A 448 -2.65 -1.80 -34.71
CA VAL A 448 -2.66 -0.70 -35.66
C VAL A 448 -3.38 -1.12 -36.93
N THR A 449 -4.32 -0.29 -37.38
CA THR A 449 -5.15 -0.55 -38.53
C THR A 449 -5.15 0.62 -39.53
N ASP A 450 -5.55 0.34 -40.74
CA ASP A 450 -5.78 1.34 -41.80
C ASP A 450 -7.20 1.89 -41.67
N THR A 451 -7.37 3.23 -41.58
CA THR A 451 -8.67 3.90 -41.41
C THR A 451 -9.64 3.67 -42.54
N LYS A 452 -9.17 3.35 -43.78
CA LYS A 452 -10.01 3.20 -44.96
C LYS A 452 -10.44 1.77 -45.20
N THR A 453 -9.62 0.81 -44.83
CA THR A 453 -9.86 -0.61 -45.14
C THR A 453 -10.13 -1.46 -43.89
N GLY A 454 -9.88 -0.93 -42.70
CA GLY A 454 -9.94 -1.66 -41.45
C GLY A 454 -8.89 -2.78 -41.33
N ARG A 455 -8.00 -2.92 -42.30
CA ARG A 455 -6.96 -3.97 -42.30
C ARG A 455 -5.86 -3.63 -41.31
N THR A 456 -5.35 -4.64 -40.67
CA THR A 456 -4.19 -4.52 -39.79
C THR A 456 -2.94 -4.16 -40.53
N LEU A 457 -2.05 -3.37 -39.90
CA LEU A 457 -0.81 -2.85 -40.50
C LEU A 457 0.39 -3.50 -39.87
N ASP A 458 1.12 -4.29 -40.65
CA ASP A 458 2.44 -4.84 -40.26
C ASP A 458 3.55 -3.79 -40.38
N ARG A 459 4.64 -3.97 -39.63
CA ARG A 459 5.84 -3.13 -39.68
C ARG A 459 5.58 -1.63 -39.44
N VAL A 460 4.60 -1.31 -38.64
CA VAL A 460 4.46 0.03 -38.08
C VAL A 460 5.46 0.19 -36.95
N THR A 461 6.28 1.22 -37.00
CA THR A 461 7.18 1.57 -35.90
C THR A 461 6.38 2.31 -34.84
N VAL A 462 6.37 1.80 -33.63
CA VAL A 462 5.71 2.39 -32.45
C VAL A 462 6.80 2.88 -31.50
N LYS A 463 7.00 4.20 -31.45
CA LYS A 463 7.95 4.84 -30.53
C LYS A 463 7.21 5.29 -29.29
N LEU A 464 7.71 4.91 -28.11
CA LEU A 464 7.16 5.25 -26.82
C LEU A 464 8.16 6.12 -26.06
N VAL A 465 7.69 7.24 -25.51
CA VAL A 465 8.48 8.15 -24.65
C VAL A 465 7.75 8.37 -23.34
N GLY A 466 8.42 8.07 -22.23
CA GLY A 466 7.91 8.28 -20.89
C GLY A 466 8.24 9.67 -20.35
N SER A 467 7.42 10.19 -19.42
CA SER A 467 7.70 11.42 -18.67
C SER A 467 8.92 11.30 -17.74
N ASP A 468 9.39 10.09 -17.48
CA ASP A 468 10.63 9.74 -16.77
C ASP A 468 11.86 9.79 -17.66
N GLY A 469 11.69 10.04 -18.97
CA GLY A 469 12.75 10.07 -19.98
C GLY A 469 13.04 8.71 -20.63
N ALA A 470 12.30 7.65 -20.28
CA ALA A 470 12.38 6.37 -20.98
C ALA A 470 12.01 6.52 -22.47
N ALA A 471 12.75 5.87 -23.35
CA ALA A 471 12.48 5.84 -24.80
C ALA A 471 12.60 4.40 -25.30
N LEU A 472 11.49 3.87 -25.81
CA LEU A 472 11.35 2.48 -26.27
C LEU A 472 10.81 2.46 -27.71
N GLU A 473 11.04 1.37 -28.43
CA GLU A 473 10.53 1.17 -29.77
C GLU A 473 10.05 -0.27 -29.93
N ALA A 474 8.89 -0.43 -30.55
CA ALA A 474 8.34 -1.71 -30.97
C ALA A 474 7.91 -1.64 -32.44
N THR A 475 7.72 -2.80 -33.07
CA THR A 475 7.24 -2.88 -34.45
C THR A 475 6.04 -3.83 -34.49
N THR A 476 4.95 -3.44 -35.20
CA THR A 476 3.78 -4.31 -35.34
C THR A 476 4.12 -5.57 -36.16
N ASP A 477 3.53 -6.68 -35.77
CA ASP A 477 3.59 -7.97 -36.47
C ASP A 477 2.60 -8.06 -37.67
N GLU A 478 2.49 -9.25 -38.27
CA GLU A 478 1.57 -9.51 -39.38
C GLU A 478 0.08 -9.33 -39.01
N THR A 479 -0.27 -9.35 -37.71
CA THR A 479 -1.62 -9.11 -37.21
C THR A 479 -1.85 -7.64 -36.84
N GLY A 480 -0.85 -6.77 -37.08
CA GLY A 480 -0.86 -5.37 -36.68
C GLY A 480 -0.64 -5.15 -35.19
N ALA A 481 -0.32 -6.18 -34.42
CA ALA A 481 -0.15 -6.09 -32.99
C ALA A 481 1.26 -5.62 -32.60
N TYR A 482 1.34 -4.82 -31.53
CA TYR A 482 2.59 -4.44 -30.89
C TYR A 482 2.50 -4.65 -29.38
N PHE A 483 3.66 -4.78 -28.73
CA PHE A 483 3.74 -5.08 -27.30
C PHE A 483 5.01 -4.48 -26.70
N PHE A 484 4.85 -3.88 -25.48
CA PHE A 484 5.93 -3.52 -24.57
C PHE A 484 5.75 -4.31 -23.29
N GLY A 485 6.80 -5.01 -22.85
CA GLY A 485 6.78 -5.94 -21.73
C GLY A 485 6.74 -5.24 -20.37
N ALA A 486 6.44 -6.01 -19.34
CA ALA A 486 6.29 -5.52 -17.97
C ALA A 486 7.61 -5.05 -17.32
N ASP A 487 8.74 -5.42 -17.88
CA ASP A 487 10.09 -4.98 -17.49
C ASP A 487 10.52 -3.66 -18.13
N GLN A 488 9.69 -3.09 -19.00
CA GLN A 488 10.00 -1.91 -19.81
C GLN A 488 9.22 -0.66 -19.35
N LEU A 489 8.16 -0.82 -18.60
CA LEU A 489 7.29 0.27 -18.16
C LEU A 489 7.34 0.43 -16.64
N ALA A 490 7.32 1.67 -16.16
CA ALA A 490 7.35 2.01 -14.74
C ALA A 490 6.01 2.50 -14.21
N GLU A 491 5.82 2.41 -12.90
CA GLU A 491 4.70 3.01 -12.17
C GLU A 491 4.83 4.55 -12.18
N GLY A 492 3.71 5.26 -12.22
CA GLY A 492 3.68 6.72 -12.06
C GLY A 492 4.14 7.53 -13.28
N VAL A 493 4.17 6.94 -14.48
CA VAL A 493 4.69 7.54 -15.71
C VAL A 493 3.58 7.79 -16.72
N ASN A 494 3.62 8.96 -17.37
CA ASN A 494 2.81 9.26 -18.54
C ASN A 494 3.61 8.93 -19.80
N TYR A 495 3.04 8.12 -20.69
CA TYR A 495 3.69 7.67 -21.92
C TYR A 495 3.02 8.29 -23.13
N THR A 496 3.83 8.83 -24.06
CA THR A 496 3.40 9.27 -25.39
C THR A 496 3.90 8.27 -26.42
N LEU A 497 3.00 7.84 -27.31
CA LEU A 497 3.31 6.92 -28.38
C LEU A 497 3.22 7.63 -29.74
N ASN A 498 4.16 7.36 -30.62
CA ASN A 498 4.15 7.80 -32.01
C ASN A 498 4.15 6.60 -32.94
N PHE A 499 3.18 6.54 -33.85
CA PHE A 499 2.95 5.45 -34.79
C PHE A 499 3.39 5.87 -36.19
N GLU A 500 4.48 5.30 -36.68
CA GLU A 500 5.09 5.65 -37.98
C GLU A 500 5.03 4.46 -38.95
N ALA A 501 4.41 4.65 -40.12
CA ALA A 501 4.38 3.64 -41.16
C ALA A 501 4.67 4.25 -42.53
N LYS A 502 5.25 3.42 -43.40
CA LYS A 502 5.49 3.84 -44.79
C LYS A 502 4.14 4.06 -45.48
N ASP A 503 3.98 5.21 -46.16
CA ASP A 503 2.79 5.59 -46.90
C ASP A 503 1.55 5.94 -46.04
N TYR A 504 1.74 6.15 -44.73
CA TYR A 504 0.73 6.62 -43.77
C TYR A 504 1.17 7.92 -43.09
N LEU A 505 0.21 8.68 -42.59
CA LEU A 505 0.46 9.80 -41.68
C LEU A 505 0.89 9.24 -40.32
N THR A 506 1.89 9.85 -39.71
CA THR A 506 2.25 9.59 -38.31
C THR A 506 1.12 10.08 -37.43
N LYS A 507 0.78 9.30 -36.42
CA LYS A 507 -0.20 9.70 -35.39
C LYS A 507 0.39 9.45 -33.99
N SER A 508 0.04 10.30 -33.07
CA SER A 508 0.40 10.18 -31.65
C SER A 508 -0.76 9.65 -30.80
N GLY A 509 -0.46 9.27 -29.59
CA GLY A 509 -1.43 8.91 -28.57
C GLY A 509 -0.75 8.86 -27.21
N SER A 510 -1.51 8.82 -26.11
CA SER A 510 -0.96 8.77 -24.77
C SER A 510 -1.68 7.74 -23.90
N VAL A 511 -0.91 7.12 -22.99
CA VAL A 511 -1.40 6.25 -21.91
C VAL A 511 -0.71 6.63 -20.63
N THR A 512 -1.27 6.25 -19.49
CA THR A 512 -0.68 6.57 -18.18
C THR A 512 -0.70 5.35 -17.27
N SER A 513 0.37 5.19 -16.48
CA SER A 513 0.44 4.27 -15.35
C SER A 513 0.19 4.97 -14.00
N VAL A 514 -0.19 6.26 -14.03
CA VAL A 514 -0.43 7.06 -12.82
C VAL A 514 -1.80 6.74 -12.24
N GLY A 515 -1.86 6.44 -10.93
CA GLY A 515 -3.09 6.37 -10.15
C GLY A 515 -4.05 5.24 -10.52
N ILE A 516 -3.56 4.18 -11.13
CA ILE A 516 -4.36 3.00 -11.44
C ILE A 516 -4.63 2.22 -10.13
N PRO A 517 -5.90 1.97 -9.77
CA PRO A 517 -6.23 1.27 -8.52
C PRO A 517 -5.79 -0.19 -8.58
N LEU A 518 -5.39 -0.76 -7.43
CA LEU A 518 -4.89 -2.14 -7.33
C LEU A 518 -5.91 -3.17 -7.86
N SER A 519 -7.20 -2.88 -7.75
CA SER A 519 -8.28 -3.74 -8.30
C SER A 519 -8.26 -3.90 -9.82
N ALA A 520 -7.50 -3.07 -10.55
CA ALA A 520 -7.32 -3.16 -12.00
C ALA A 520 -6.15 -4.05 -12.41
N PHE A 521 -5.42 -4.62 -11.44
CA PHE A 521 -4.28 -5.49 -11.68
C PHE A 521 -4.64 -6.95 -11.52
N GLU A 522 -3.96 -7.81 -12.27
CA GLU A 522 -3.99 -9.25 -12.10
C GLU A 522 -2.77 -9.69 -11.27
N GLU A 523 -2.98 -10.48 -10.24
CA GLU A 523 -1.87 -11.04 -9.46
C GLU A 523 -1.16 -12.13 -10.26
N THR A 524 0.19 -12.02 -10.33
CA THR A 524 1.08 -12.97 -10.99
C THR A 524 2.15 -13.45 -10.01
N THR A 525 2.98 -14.40 -10.42
CA THR A 525 4.15 -14.84 -9.63
C THR A 525 5.16 -13.71 -9.37
N ASP A 526 5.29 -12.77 -10.31
CA ASP A 526 6.32 -11.75 -10.29
C ASP A 526 5.83 -10.40 -9.71
N GLY A 527 4.52 -10.23 -9.52
CA GLY A 527 3.90 -9.02 -9.02
C GLY A 527 2.45 -8.86 -9.48
N PHE A 528 1.96 -7.64 -9.42
CA PHE A 528 0.61 -7.26 -9.88
C PHE A 528 0.72 -6.63 -11.26
N LEU A 529 0.22 -7.28 -12.30
CA LEU A 529 0.31 -6.84 -13.70
C LEU A 529 -0.95 -6.10 -14.14
N HIS A 530 -0.78 -4.91 -14.70
CA HIS A 530 -1.81 -4.19 -15.44
C HIS A 530 -1.38 -4.02 -16.89
N THR A 531 -2.26 -4.41 -17.83
CA THR A 531 -2.00 -4.25 -19.27
C THR A 531 -2.75 -3.05 -19.81
N LEU A 532 -2.01 -2.02 -20.17
CA LEU A 532 -2.52 -0.85 -20.89
C LEU A 532 -2.84 -1.25 -22.34
N VAL A 533 -3.90 -0.70 -22.91
CA VAL A 533 -4.30 -1.01 -24.27
C VAL A 533 -4.43 0.29 -25.07
N MET A 534 -3.74 0.38 -26.22
CA MET A 534 -3.89 1.46 -27.17
C MET A 534 -3.91 0.96 -28.60
N ASN A 535 -5.09 0.92 -29.18
CA ASN A 535 -5.25 0.69 -30.61
C ASN A 535 -5.12 2.02 -31.36
N LYS A 536 -4.60 1.98 -32.59
CA LYS A 536 -4.43 3.19 -33.38
C LYS A 536 -4.78 2.94 -34.86
N GLU A 537 -5.51 3.88 -35.45
CA GLU A 537 -5.81 3.86 -36.86
C GLU A 537 -4.94 4.88 -37.60
N LEU A 538 -4.31 4.49 -38.72
CA LEU A 538 -3.45 5.36 -39.52
C LEU A 538 -4.11 5.70 -40.86
N ASP A 539 -3.96 6.95 -41.28
CA ASP A 539 -4.51 7.45 -42.55
C ASP A 539 -3.51 7.23 -43.68
N PRO A 540 -3.90 6.52 -44.78
CA PRO A 540 -3.06 6.34 -45.92
C PRO A 540 -2.89 7.64 -46.73
N ILE A 541 -1.65 8.00 -47.09
CA ILE A 541 -1.33 9.27 -47.77
C ILE A 541 -1.67 9.28 -49.27
N ARG A 542 -1.88 8.12 -49.88
CA ARG A 542 -2.02 7.96 -51.31
C ARG A 542 -3.33 8.52 -51.88
N LYS A 543 -4.36 8.74 -51.07
CA LYS A 543 -5.67 9.31 -51.45
C LYS A 543 -5.87 10.62 -50.70
N PRO A 544 -6.61 11.58 -51.30
CA PRO A 544 -7.05 12.77 -50.58
C PRO A 544 -7.85 12.37 -49.32
N ILE A 545 -7.55 13.05 -48.21
CA ILE A 545 -8.24 12.82 -46.93
C ILE A 545 -9.31 13.92 -46.81
N VAL A 546 -10.55 13.52 -46.77
CA VAL A 546 -11.69 14.44 -46.59
C VAL A 546 -11.75 14.89 -45.14
N LEU A 547 -11.80 16.19 -44.93
CA LEU A 547 -12.00 16.78 -43.61
C LEU A 547 -13.50 16.76 -43.29
N PRO A 548 -13.93 16.13 -42.22
CA PRO A 548 -15.34 16.07 -41.84
C PRO A 548 -15.84 17.46 -41.42
N LYS A 549 -17.15 17.72 -41.58
CA LYS A 549 -17.84 18.93 -41.08
C LYS A 549 -17.30 20.29 -41.56
N ILE A 550 -16.48 20.35 -42.63
CA ILE A 550 -16.07 21.62 -43.22
C ILE A 550 -17.23 22.15 -44.07
N GLU A 551 -18.18 22.81 -43.43
CA GLU A 551 -19.36 23.42 -44.05
C GLU A 551 -19.27 24.94 -43.99
N TYR A 552 -19.93 25.60 -44.97
CA TYR A 552 -19.96 27.04 -45.09
C TYR A 552 -21.40 27.52 -45.31
N ASP A 553 -21.68 28.76 -44.93
CA ASP A 553 -22.93 29.41 -45.31
C ASP A 553 -23.00 29.66 -46.80
N PHE A 554 -24.22 29.91 -47.33
CA PHE A 554 -24.44 30.12 -48.75
C PHE A 554 -23.55 31.26 -49.27
N ASN A 555 -22.77 30.96 -50.29
CA ASN A 555 -21.81 31.88 -50.95
C ASN A 555 -20.76 32.48 -49.98
N SER A 556 -20.56 31.88 -48.80
CA SER A 556 -19.57 32.29 -47.81
C SER A 556 -18.31 31.40 -47.88
N ALA A 557 -17.20 31.97 -47.43
CA ALA A 557 -15.95 31.27 -47.13
C ALA A 557 -15.55 31.42 -45.66
N GLU A 558 -16.42 31.94 -44.80
CA GLU A 558 -16.23 32.06 -43.37
C GLU A 558 -16.38 30.67 -42.71
N LEU A 559 -15.41 30.33 -41.84
CA LEU A 559 -15.40 29.05 -41.16
C LEU A 559 -16.43 29.03 -40.02
N ARG A 560 -17.21 27.98 -39.93
CA ARG A 560 -18.10 27.72 -38.81
C ARG A 560 -17.35 27.08 -37.65
N PRO A 561 -17.87 27.12 -36.40
CA PRO A 561 -17.23 26.49 -35.26
C PRO A 561 -16.90 25.00 -35.47
N GLU A 562 -17.82 24.25 -36.14
CA GLU A 562 -17.64 22.82 -36.42
C GLU A 562 -16.51 22.58 -37.44
N ALA A 563 -16.30 23.53 -38.37
CA ALA A 563 -15.21 23.49 -39.33
C ALA A 563 -13.85 23.77 -38.61
N MET A 564 -13.85 24.68 -37.64
CA MET A 564 -12.66 24.96 -36.84
C MET A 564 -12.23 23.74 -36.03
N GLU A 565 -13.15 23.01 -35.39
CA GLU A 565 -12.85 21.75 -34.66
C GLU A 565 -12.18 20.69 -35.59
N SER A 566 -12.68 20.59 -36.84
CA SER A 566 -12.04 19.68 -37.82
C SER A 566 -10.65 20.13 -38.25
N LEU A 567 -10.42 21.44 -38.32
CA LEU A 567 -9.10 22.01 -38.65
C LEU A 567 -8.13 21.90 -37.48
N ASP A 568 -8.59 21.94 -36.22
CA ASP A 568 -7.78 21.66 -35.06
C ASP A 568 -7.23 20.21 -35.11
N GLY A 569 -8.04 19.24 -35.50
CA GLY A 569 -7.57 17.89 -35.78
C GLY A 569 -6.52 17.81 -36.89
N LEU A 570 -6.60 18.68 -37.90
CA LEU A 570 -5.55 18.77 -38.94
C LEU A 570 -4.29 19.47 -38.45
N VAL A 571 -4.38 20.41 -37.48
CA VAL A 571 -3.22 21.00 -36.81
C VAL A 571 -2.44 19.89 -36.13
N GLU A 572 -3.07 19.04 -35.32
CA GLU A 572 -2.43 17.89 -34.64
C GLU A 572 -1.75 16.96 -35.64
N VAL A 573 -2.43 16.62 -36.76
CA VAL A 573 -1.84 15.79 -37.82
C VAL A 573 -0.58 16.45 -38.42
N LEU A 574 -0.59 17.77 -38.61
CA LEU A 574 0.57 18.50 -39.16
C LEU A 574 1.70 18.66 -38.14
N GLU A 575 1.40 18.72 -36.87
CA GLU A 575 2.39 18.69 -35.79
C GLU A 575 3.05 17.32 -35.65
N ASP A 576 2.27 16.24 -35.70
CA ASP A 576 2.79 14.85 -35.74
C ASP A 576 3.63 14.56 -36.99
N ASN A 577 3.40 15.30 -38.07
CA ASN A 577 4.07 15.14 -39.36
C ASN A 577 4.81 16.43 -39.80
N PRO A 578 5.86 16.87 -39.08
CA PRO A 578 6.53 18.15 -39.36
C PRO A 578 7.27 18.20 -40.70
N ASN A 579 7.48 17.08 -41.35
CA ASN A 579 8.20 16.93 -42.62
C ASN A 579 7.31 16.92 -43.85
N ILE A 580 5.97 17.06 -43.71
CA ILE A 580 5.07 17.07 -44.85
C ILE A 580 4.65 18.50 -45.26
N THR A 581 4.37 18.68 -46.57
CA THR A 581 3.60 19.79 -47.10
C THR A 581 2.29 19.27 -47.66
N ILE A 582 1.23 20.02 -47.48
CA ILE A 582 -0.10 19.63 -47.91
C ILE A 582 -0.72 20.64 -48.90
N GLU A 583 -1.61 20.15 -49.72
CA GLU A 583 -2.50 20.94 -50.57
C GLU A 583 -3.91 20.78 -50.01
N LEU A 584 -4.48 21.84 -49.44
CA LEU A 584 -5.90 21.91 -49.06
C LEU A 584 -6.73 22.26 -50.27
N ARG A 585 -7.73 21.42 -50.55
CA ARG A 585 -8.56 21.51 -51.74
C ARG A 585 -10.02 21.62 -51.32
N SER A 586 -10.67 22.73 -51.70
CA SER A 586 -12.10 22.90 -51.50
C SER A 586 -12.88 22.76 -52.80
N HIS A 587 -14.01 22.09 -52.69
CA HIS A 587 -14.89 21.75 -53.81
C HIS A 587 -16.25 22.41 -53.64
N THR A 588 -16.96 22.62 -54.77
CA THR A 588 -18.35 23.05 -54.80
C THR A 588 -19.24 21.98 -55.46
N ASP A 589 -20.54 22.08 -55.29
CA ASP A 589 -21.48 21.39 -56.15
C ASP A 589 -21.53 22.09 -57.53
N HIS A 590 -22.38 21.58 -58.42
CA HIS A 590 -22.56 22.08 -59.80
C HIS A 590 -23.47 23.32 -59.91
N ILE A 591 -23.99 23.88 -58.82
CA ILE A 591 -24.86 25.03 -58.84
C ILE A 591 -24.03 26.31 -58.95
N GLY A 592 -24.28 27.05 -60.06
CA GLY A 592 -23.57 28.28 -60.33
C GLY A 592 -22.83 28.23 -61.68
N SER A 593 -21.94 29.19 -61.93
CA SER A 593 -21.02 29.12 -63.07
C SER A 593 -19.64 28.62 -62.67
N ASP A 594 -18.95 27.88 -63.54
CA ASP A 594 -17.58 27.38 -63.29
C ASP A 594 -16.64 28.47 -62.77
N PRO A 595 -16.58 29.71 -63.29
CA PRO A 595 -15.71 30.75 -62.74
C PRO A 595 -16.10 31.18 -61.34
N ALA A 596 -17.42 31.25 -61.01
CA ALA A 596 -17.87 31.59 -59.67
C ALA A 596 -17.56 30.46 -58.66
N ASN A 597 -17.79 29.18 -59.03
CA ASN A 597 -17.47 28.02 -58.27
C ASN A 597 -15.93 27.89 -58.02
N GLN A 598 -15.12 28.20 -59.01
CA GLN A 598 -13.67 28.24 -58.92
C GLN A 598 -13.21 29.32 -57.91
N GLN A 599 -13.78 30.52 -57.98
CA GLN A 599 -13.42 31.59 -57.03
C GLN A 599 -13.90 31.32 -55.61
N LEU A 600 -15.11 30.78 -55.44
CA LEU A 600 -15.66 30.43 -54.12
C LEU A 600 -14.84 29.35 -53.46
N SER A 601 -14.53 28.26 -54.16
CA SER A 601 -13.72 27.17 -53.63
C SER A 601 -12.30 27.64 -53.27
N GLN A 602 -11.69 28.55 -54.10
CA GLN A 602 -10.36 29.10 -53.75
C GLN A 602 -10.40 29.92 -52.48
N ARG A 603 -11.43 30.75 -52.25
CA ARG A 603 -11.55 31.50 -50.96
C ARG A 603 -11.75 30.57 -49.78
N ARG A 604 -12.53 29.51 -49.92
CA ARG A 604 -12.76 28.50 -48.90
C ARG A 604 -11.49 27.76 -48.53
N ALA A 605 -10.72 27.31 -49.52
CA ALA A 605 -9.42 26.68 -49.27
C ALA A 605 -8.43 27.63 -48.57
N GLN A 606 -8.48 28.95 -48.96
CA GLN A 606 -7.64 29.96 -48.34
C GLN A 606 -8.01 30.19 -46.89
N SER A 607 -9.30 30.29 -46.54
CA SER A 607 -9.75 30.43 -45.15
C SER A 607 -9.29 29.27 -44.27
N CYS A 608 -9.27 28.03 -44.78
CA CYS A 608 -8.70 26.88 -44.03
C CYS A 608 -7.19 27.04 -43.82
N VAL A 609 -6.47 27.45 -44.88
CA VAL A 609 -5.01 27.68 -44.80
C VAL A 609 -4.67 28.79 -43.79
N ASP A 610 -5.43 29.92 -43.84
CA ASP A 610 -5.24 31.05 -42.93
C ASP A 610 -5.46 30.61 -41.49
N TYR A 611 -6.49 29.83 -41.21
CA TYR A 611 -6.74 29.25 -39.89
C TYR A 611 -5.58 28.37 -39.39
N LEU A 612 -5.02 27.48 -40.21
CA LEU A 612 -3.89 26.64 -39.87
C LEU A 612 -2.64 27.47 -39.59
N ILE A 613 -2.42 28.57 -40.31
CA ILE A 613 -1.30 29.48 -40.07
C ILE A 613 -1.47 30.21 -38.76
N GLU A 614 -2.68 30.69 -38.44
CA GLU A 614 -3.01 31.34 -37.17
C GLU A 614 -2.79 30.39 -35.96
N ASN A 615 -2.96 29.07 -36.20
CA ASN A 615 -2.70 28.01 -35.18
C ASN A 615 -1.30 27.40 -35.28
N GLY A 616 -0.32 28.13 -35.85
CA GLY A 616 1.11 27.80 -35.72
C GLY A 616 1.72 26.96 -36.84
N ILE A 617 0.97 26.57 -37.85
CA ILE A 617 1.50 25.82 -39.00
C ILE A 617 2.23 26.77 -39.96
N ALA A 618 3.49 26.43 -40.29
CA ALA A 618 4.28 27.25 -41.22
C ALA A 618 3.62 27.37 -42.60
N SER A 619 3.50 28.62 -43.11
CA SER A 619 2.78 28.92 -44.33
C SER A 619 3.36 28.22 -45.56
N ASP A 620 4.65 27.96 -45.61
CA ASP A 620 5.31 27.25 -46.70
C ASP A 620 5.07 25.72 -46.71
N ARG A 621 4.39 25.20 -45.71
CA ARG A 621 3.84 23.84 -45.69
C ARG A 621 2.47 23.71 -46.33
N LEU A 622 1.77 24.81 -46.62
CA LEU A 622 0.35 24.85 -46.96
C LEU A 622 0.13 25.45 -48.34
N ILE A 623 -0.71 24.81 -49.14
CA ILE A 623 -1.13 25.30 -50.46
C ILE A 623 -2.67 25.29 -50.53
N ALA A 624 -3.30 26.43 -50.76
CA ALA A 624 -4.74 26.53 -50.96
C ALA A 624 -5.11 26.33 -52.43
N VAL A 625 -6.00 25.40 -52.73
CA VAL A 625 -6.46 25.11 -54.10
C VAL A 625 -7.97 25.04 -54.17
N GLY A 626 -8.58 25.93 -54.95
CA GLY A 626 -10.00 25.82 -55.30
C GLY A 626 -10.18 24.84 -56.46
N MET A 627 -11.03 23.86 -56.28
CA MET A 627 -11.30 22.84 -57.30
C MET A 627 -12.56 23.13 -58.09
N GLY A 628 -13.44 24.03 -57.59
CA GLY A 628 -14.77 24.21 -58.16
C GLY A 628 -15.54 22.88 -58.18
N GLU A 629 -16.23 22.62 -59.30
CA GLU A 629 -16.97 21.39 -59.53
C GLU A 629 -16.21 20.33 -60.35
N LYS A 630 -14.91 20.54 -60.63
CA LYS A 630 -14.13 19.74 -61.61
C LYS A 630 -13.85 18.33 -61.13
N GLU A 631 -13.82 18.10 -59.80
CA GLU A 631 -13.61 16.78 -59.21
C GLU A 631 -14.82 16.37 -58.36
N PRO A 632 -15.89 15.81 -58.99
CA PRO A 632 -17.01 15.26 -58.24
C PRO A 632 -16.60 14.19 -57.27
N PHE A 633 -17.26 14.13 -56.13
CA PHE A 633 -17.03 13.09 -55.12
C PHE A 633 -17.30 11.71 -55.73
N VAL A 634 -16.47 10.74 -55.29
CA VAL A 634 -16.65 9.32 -55.64
C VAL A 634 -16.96 8.58 -54.37
N ILE A 635 -18.09 7.90 -54.30
CA ILE A 635 -18.48 7.08 -53.15
C ILE A 635 -17.46 5.95 -53.03
N ASP A 636 -16.90 5.82 -51.86
CA ASP A 636 -15.95 4.71 -51.54
C ASP A 636 -16.64 3.59 -50.73
N GLU A 637 -15.91 2.49 -50.48
CA GLU A 637 -16.42 1.33 -49.76
C GLU A 637 -16.73 1.62 -48.25
N SER A 638 -16.25 2.72 -47.70
CA SER A 638 -16.47 3.13 -46.32
C SER A 638 -17.66 4.08 -46.13
N TYR A 639 -18.40 4.37 -47.20
CA TYR A 639 -19.55 5.28 -47.14
C TYR A 639 -20.74 4.60 -46.46
N GLU A 640 -21.17 5.13 -45.34
CA GLU A 640 -22.36 4.70 -44.58
C GLU A 640 -23.51 5.68 -44.83
N GLY A 641 -24.14 5.62 -46.00
CA GLY A 641 -25.24 6.47 -46.39
C GLY A 641 -26.38 5.70 -47.02
N PRO A 642 -27.36 6.41 -47.65
CA PRO A 642 -28.50 5.77 -48.27
C PRO A 642 -28.11 4.77 -49.36
N ASP A 643 -28.85 3.64 -49.43
CA ASP A 643 -28.62 2.52 -50.36
C ASP A 643 -28.64 2.90 -51.86
N TYR A 644 -29.16 4.06 -52.22
CA TYR A 644 -29.18 4.57 -53.61
C TYR A 644 -27.84 5.22 -54.03
N LEU A 645 -26.84 5.28 -53.16
CA LEU A 645 -25.47 5.68 -53.46
C LEU A 645 -24.57 4.49 -53.22
N GLU A 646 -24.03 3.91 -54.28
CA GLU A 646 -23.21 2.70 -54.21
C GLU A 646 -21.71 3.03 -54.35
N SER A 647 -20.86 2.19 -53.80
CA SER A 647 -19.42 2.31 -53.98
C SER A 647 -19.03 2.35 -55.46
N GLY A 648 -18.24 3.35 -55.83
CA GLY A 648 -17.86 3.63 -57.22
C GLY A 648 -18.71 4.70 -57.91
N ASP A 649 -19.85 5.11 -57.35
CA ASP A 649 -20.66 6.18 -57.92
C ASP A 649 -19.89 7.51 -57.90
N ARG A 650 -19.86 8.16 -59.08
CA ARG A 650 -19.24 9.47 -59.25
C ARG A 650 -20.34 10.53 -59.32
N LEU A 651 -20.39 11.43 -58.35
CA LEU A 651 -21.46 12.43 -58.19
C LEU A 651 -21.35 13.61 -59.17
N THR A 652 -21.35 13.29 -60.47
CA THR A 652 -21.39 14.30 -61.52
C THR A 652 -22.76 14.96 -61.58
N GLU A 653 -22.89 16.15 -62.22
CA GLU A 653 -24.17 16.83 -62.47
C GLU A 653 -25.19 15.90 -63.10
N ALA A 654 -24.82 15.16 -64.16
CA ALA A 654 -25.70 14.21 -64.82
C ALA A 654 -26.18 13.07 -63.88
N PHE A 655 -25.34 12.58 -63.02
CA PHE A 655 -25.66 11.56 -61.98
C PHE A 655 -26.63 12.13 -60.95
N ILE A 656 -26.35 13.30 -60.41
CA ILE A 656 -27.18 13.98 -59.41
C ILE A 656 -28.58 14.31 -60.00
N ASN A 657 -28.64 14.81 -61.22
CA ASN A 657 -29.92 15.09 -61.90
C ASN A 657 -30.76 13.81 -62.16
N ARG A 658 -30.12 12.67 -62.38
CA ARG A 658 -30.80 11.37 -62.44
C ARG A 658 -31.28 10.96 -61.04
N LEU A 659 -30.40 11.03 -60.01
CA LEU A 659 -30.72 10.69 -58.66
C LEU A 659 -31.91 11.49 -58.10
N LYS A 660 -31.96 12.78 -58.38
CA LYS A 660 -33.08 13.65 -58.05
C LYS A 660 -34.41 13.19 -58.65
N ARG A 661 -34.41 12.76 -59.92
CA ARG A 661 -35.60 12.23 -60.56
C ARG A 661 -36.09 10.91 -59.98
N ASP A 662 -35.15 10.05 -59.60
CA ASP A 662 -35.44 8.69 -59.16
C ASP A 662 -35.73 8.62 -57.66
N ASN A 663 -35.08 9.48 -56.84
CA ASN A 663 -35.10 9.41 -55.35
C ASN A 663 -35.53 10.73 -54.66
N GLY A 664 -35.80 11.82 -55.49
CA GLY A 664 -36.35 13.09 -54.98
C GLY A 664 -35.30 14.14 -54.53
N GLU A 665 -35.82 15.27 -54.01
CA GLU A 665 -35.00 16.45 -53.62
C GLU A 665 -34.00 16.16 -52.49
N GLU A 666 -34.34 15.29 -51.58
CA GLU A 666 -33.47 14.91 -50.48
C GLU A 666 -32.20 14.21 -50.99
N ALA A 667 -32.35 13.30 -51.93
CA ALA A 667 -31.23 12.60 -52.53
C ALA A 667 -30.32 13.55 -53.36
N ASP A 668 -30.93 14.55 -54.06
CA ASP A 668 -30.21 15.64 -54.74
C ASP A 668 -29.34 16.43 -53.73
N GLU A 669 -29.92 16.84 -52.59
CA GLU A 669 -29.18 17.62 -51.58
C GLU A 669 -28.05 16.82 -50.91
N ILE A 670 -28.29 15.56 -50.57
CA ILE A 670 -27.26 14.69 -50.03
C ILE A 670 -26.05 14.56 -50.97
N ALA A 671 -26.32 14.30 -52.26
CA ALA A 671 -25.25 14.17 -53.25
C ALA A 671 -24.50 15.49 -53.49
N ARG A 672 -25.20 16.63 -53.45
CA ARG A 672 -24.57 17.95 -53.55
C ARG A 672 -23.75 18.28 -52.30
N GLN A 673 -24.23 17.91 -51.13
CA GLN A 673 -23.49 18.10 -49.88
C GLN A 673 -22.16 17.35 -49.91
N LEU A 674 -22.14 16.12 -50.38
CA LEU A 674 -20.91 15.33 -50.56
C LEU A 674 -19.91 16.00 -51.53
N ASN A 675 -20.40 16.68 -52.55
CA ASN A 675 -19.56 17.47 -53.44
C ASN A 675 -19.02 18.75 -52.79
N ARG A 676 -19.76 19.40 -51.88
CA ARG A 676 -19.34 20.58 -51.12
C ARG A 676 -18.43 20.17 -49.98
N ARG A 677 -17.21 19.75 -50.25
CA ARG A 677 -16.25 19.24 -49.29
C ARG A 677 -14.93 20.01 -49.32
N THR A 678 -14.17 19.86 -48.30
CA THR A 678 -12.73 20.19 -48.25
C THR A 678 -11.94 18.93 -47.92
N ASP A 679 -10.92 18.66 -48.71
CA ASP A 679 -9.98 17.58 -48.49
C ASP A 679 -8.54 18.09 -48.53
N PHE A 680 -7.60 17.30 -48.06
CA PHE A 680 -6.17 17.60 -48.20
C PHE A 680 -5.42 16.43 -48.83
N ARG A 681 -4.30 16.77 -49.46
CA ARG A 681 -3.37 15.82 -50.09
C ARG A 681 -1.96 16.15 -49.68
N VAL A 682 -1.20 15.16 -49.29
CA VAL A 682 0.24 15.32 -49.04
C VAL A 682 0.98 15.52 -50.36
N LYS A 683 1.71 16.63 -50.48
CA LYS A 683 2.48 16.99 -51.69
C LYS A 683 3.93 16.55 -51.61
N SER A 684 4.53 16.70 -50.44
CA SER A 684 5.93 16.32 -50.16
C SER A 684 6.06 15.79 -48.77
N ARG A 685 7.06 14.91 -48.54
CA ARG A 685 7.47 14.37 -47.24
C ARG A 685 8.89 14.81 -46.84
N ASN A 686 9.47 15.72 -47.61
CA ASN A 686 10.85 16.14 -47.43
C ASN A 686 10.95 17.62 -47.06
N TYR A 687 9.91 18.16 -46.43
CA TYR A 687 9.95 19.51 -45.92
C TYR A 687 10.95 19.60 -44.78
N VAL A 688 11.84 20.56 -44.84
CA VAL A 688 12.78 20.90 -43.76
C VAL A 688 12.37 22.26 -43.26
N PRO A 689 12.02 22.41 -41.96
CA PRO A 689 11.70 23.70 -41.37
C PRO A 689 12.86 24.70 -41.62
N LYS A 690 12.56 25.87 -42.14
CA LYS A 690 13.51 26.96 -42.15
C LYS A 690 13.69 27.35 -40.71
N ASN A 691 14.90 27.19 -40.13
CA ASN A 691 15.23 27.58 -38.76
C ASN A 691 14.61 28.96 -38.46
N GLN A 692 13.73 29.00 -37.46
CA GLN A 692 13.17 30.23 -36.92
C GLN A 692 14.25 30.98 -36.15
#